data_ab31610e7e1c8e4fb02a602629436912
#
_entry.id   ab31610e7e1c8e4fb02a602629436912
#
_cell.length_a   1.000
_cell.length_b   1.000
_cell.length_c   1.000
_cell.angle_alpha   90.00
_cell.angle_beta   90.00
_cell.angle_gamma   90.00
#
_symmetry.space_group_name_H-M   'P 1'
#
loop_
_entity.id
_entity.type
_entity.pdbx_description
1 polymer ?
#
loop_
_entity_poly.entity_id
_entity_poly.type
_entity_poly.pdbx_seq_one_letter_code
_entity_poly.pdbx_strand_id
1 'polypeptide(L)'
;VLNTASILFVSFIYMGLLFAIAYWGDKRADEGRSIIANPYIYALSLAVYCTAWTFYGSVGMATRSGLGFLTIYLGPTLMTILGWLVLRKIIRISKVQRITSIADFIASRYGKSPVLGGAVTIIAVMGVIPYIALQLKAISTGFLMINQYPDVSVSFNFADIPVLGDTAFYAAVILALFAILFGTRHLEATERHEGLVAAIAFESIVKLAAFLTLGIFVIYYLHEGFADLFQKAASLPVLTQTAGLAKNQPIDYFKDILTIGAREATYLDWSTYLFLSMMAILFLPRQFQVMVVENVNEDHLNRATWLFPLYLLAINIFVLPVALAGILHFSDATHADWFVLMLPMAESQQLLALFVYLGGMSAATGMVIVETIALSTMICNDLVMPVLIRLPITAVSGQNDLRGLLLIIRRASIVLVLMLGYAYFHTIGEFYALVSIGLVSFAAVAQFAPSMLGGIFWKGGTRAGALSGLIAGFIVWAYTLPLPYLVQAGLFPASFVTEGPFGIQLLKPYHLFGLQHLNPISQSVFWSMLFNISAYIGVSVMSRPRAVEATQAAFFVEVFKYSGETGDSLFWRGTASLPALQSLLRRFLGRNRADNALNDYAQKRNITWSEYLTADADLVSYAEKLLTGAIGSASARVMVSSVVKEEPLGIEEVLNILDETRQVIAYSHELETATAELKEANARLQELDRLKDDFISTVSHELRTPLTSVRSLSEILHTNPNIDSDQIQKFTGIIIKESDRLIRLISQVLDYEKIESAQIAWSVASLNLEEVIKDAVASTRQLIQDKNIKINQAIEPSIPSIAGDRDRLVQVMVNLISNAVKFCEADRGDITIRLKAKTSHLLVQVEDNGIGIKPENLNRIFEPFHQIKNPTKGRPVGTGIGLTITKRIIDFHHGRIWVESTPGSGAIFSFTLPIHRAPAVG
;
A
#
# COMPACT_ATOMS: atom_id res chain seq x y z
N VAL A 1 -34.25 -32.29 -12.16
CA VAL A 1 -32.96 -32.50 -12.85
C VAL A 1 -32.90 -31.52 -14.01
N LEU A 2 -31.85 -30.71 -14.06
CA LEU A 2 -31.61 -29.82 -15.23
C LEU A 2 -31.19 -30.70 -16.44
N ASN A 3 -31.85 -30.46 -17.58
CA ASN A 3 -31.50 -31.21 -18.81
C ASN A 3 -30.13 -30.73 -19.34
N THR A 4 -29.24 -31.66 -19.68
CA THR A 4 -27.93 -31.45 -20.29
C THR A 4 -27.97 -30.42 -21.43
N ALA A 5 -29.00 -30.50 -22.31
CA ALA A 5 -29.17 -29.55 -23.40
C ALA A 5 -29.40 -28.10 -22.92
N SER A 6 -30.15 -27.91 -21.82
CA SER A 6 -30.39 -26.58 -21.23
C SER A 6 -29.12 -25.99 -20.63
N ILE A 7 -28.31 -26.78 -19.92
CA ILE A 7 -27.03 -26.33 -19.35
C ILE A 7 -26.08 -25.92 -20.45
N LEU A 8 -25.93 -26.76 -21.49
CA LEU A 8 -25.08 -26.45 -22.63
C LEU A 8 -25.56 -25.22 -23.40
N PHE A 9 -26.87 -25.10 -23.63
CA PHE A 9 -27.46 -23.96 -24.34
C PHE A 9 -27.16 -22.64 -23.62
N VAL A 10 -27.37 -22.59 -22.30
CA VAL A 10 -27.10 -21.39 -21.50
C VAL A 10 -25.60 -21.08 -21.44
N SER A 11 -24.74 -22.12 -21.33
CA SER A 11 -23.29 -21.96 -21.39
C SER A 11 -22.82 -21.36 -22.72
N PHE A 12 -23.34 -21.85 -23.85
CA PHE A 12 -23.02 -21.31 -25.19
C PHE A 12 -23.56 -19.88 -25.38
N ILE A 13 -24.76 -19.56 -24.91
CA ILE A 13 -25.28 -18.18 -24.91
C ILE A 13 -24.35 -17.27 -24.12
N TYR A 14 -23.94 -17.68 -22.93
CA TYR A 14 -23.03 -16.91 -22.10
C TYR A 14 -21.69 -16.67 -22.77
N MET A 15 -21.09 -17.71 -23.35
CA MET A 15 -19.85 -17.57 -24.12
C MET A 15 -20.05 -16.64 -25.33
N GLY A 16 -21.15 -16.77 -26.04
CA GLY A 16 -21.53 -15.89 -27.16
C GLY A 16 -21.66 -14.41 -26.73
N LEU A 17 -22.22 -14.18 -25.55
CA LEU A 17 -22.32 -12.84 -24.97
C LEU A 17 -20.92 -12.26 -24.65
N LEU A 18 -20.01 -13.06 -24.08
CA LEU A 18 -18.62 -12.65 -23.86
C LEU A 18 -17.92 -12.30 -25.16
N PHE A 19 -18.10 -13.10 -26.21
CA PHE A 19 -17.61 -12.80 -27.56
C PHE A 19 -18.14 -11.47 -28.09
N ALA A 20 -19.46 -11.21 -27.90
CA ALA A 20 -20.09 -9.99 -28.35
C ALA A 20 -19.55 -8.75 -27.62
N ILE A 21 -19.33 -8.86 -26.29
CA ILE A 21 -18.76 -7.78 -25.46
C ILE A 21 -17.31 -7.51 -25.86
N ALA A 22 -16.50 -8.56 -26.04
CA ALA A 22 -15.11 -8.41 -26.46
C ALA A 22 -15.02 -7.76 -27.85
N TYR A 23 -15.83 -8.22 -28.81
CA TYR A 23 -15.89 -7.63 -30.15
C TYR A 23 -16.34 -6.16 -30.14
N TRP A 24 -17.37 -5.84 -29.33
CA TRP A 24 -17.85 -4.47 -29.18
C TRP A 24 -16.78 -3.56 -28.55
N GLY A 25 -16.04 -4.07 -27.55
CA GLY A 25 -14.94 -3.36 -26.91
C GLY A 25 -13.83 -3.01 -27.91
N ASP A 26 -13.37 -3.98 -28.68
CA ASP A 26 -12.33 -3.79 -29.70
C ASP A 26 -12.80 -2.81 -30.80
N LYS A 27 -14.02 -2.99 -31.31
CA LYS A 27 -14.57 -2.07 -32.32
C LYS A 27 -14.63 -0.63 -31.83
N ARG A 28 -14.97 -0.42 -30.57
CA ARG A 28 -15.04 0.91 -29.97
C ARG A 28 -13.66 1.53 -29.79
N ALA A 29 -12.66 0.71 -29.46
CA ALA A 29 -11.27 1.13 -29.42
C ALA A 29 -10.74 1.55 -30.80
N ASP A 30 -11.07 0.77 -31.85
CA ASP A 30 -10.74 1.09 -33.25
C ASP A 30 -11.35 2.45 -33.70
N GLU A 31 -12.50 2.86 -33.11
CA GLU A 31 -13.15 4.15 -33.30
C GLU A 31 -12.53 5.29 -32.45
N GLY A 32 -11.46 5.04 -31.69
CA GLY A 32 -10.79 5.99 -30.79
C GLY A 32 -11.54 6.25 -29.47
N ARG A 33 -12.51 5.41 -29.12
CA ARG A 33 -13.31 5.52 -27.89
C ARG A 33 -12.92 4.42 -26.90
N SER A 34 -11.78 4.58 -26.24
CA SER A 34 -11.27 3.61 -25.28
C SER A 34 -12.21 3.39 -24.09
N ILE A 35 -12.58 2.13 -23.83
CA ILE A 35 -13.40 1.71 -22.69
C ILE A 35 -12.51 1.59 -21.44
N ILE A 36 -11.30 1.12 -21.58
CA ILE A 36 -10.33 0.90 -20.48
C ILE A 36 -9.72 2.21 -19.94
N ALA A 37 -9.99 3.34 -20.59
CA ALA A 37 -9.68 4.66 -20.03
C ALA A 37 -10.52 4.99 -18.79
N ASN A 38 -11.54 4.16 -18.48
CA ASN A 38 -12.37 4.33 -17.29
C ASN A 38 -11.74 3.62 -16.08
N PRO A 39 -11.43 4.34 -14.97
CA PRO A 39 -10.80 3.77 -13.77
C PRO A 39 -11.66 2.70 -13.07
N TYR A 40 -12.98 2.71 -13.24
CA TYR A 40 -13.87 1.69 -12.67
C TYR A 40 -13.78 0.36 -13.43
N ILE A 41 -13.66 0.40 -14.76
CA ILE A 41 -13.44 -0.80 -15.58
C ILE A 41 -12.08 -1.41 -15.25
N TYR A 42 -11.04 -0.58 -15.10
CA TYR A 42 -9.73 -1.03 -14.64
C TYR A 42 -9.80 -1.70 -13.27
N ALA A 43 -10.47 -1.10 -12.29
CA ALA A 43 -10.61 -1.70 -10.96
C ALA A 43 -11.38 -3.04 -10.98
N LEU A 44 -12.45 -3.14 -11.80
CA LEU A 44 -13.21 -4.38 -11.98
C LEU A 44 -12.39 -5.46 -12.70
N SER A 45 -11.53 -5.09 -13.65
CA SER A 45 -10.69 -6.07 -14.34
C SER A 45 -9.64 -6.71 -13.41
N LEU A 46 -9.19 -6.00 -12.36
CA LEU A 46 -8.30 -6.60 -11.34
C LEU A 46 -8.97 -7.78 -10.61
N ALA A 47 -10.29 -7.84 -10.60
CA ALA A 47 -11.04 -8.95 -10.02
C ALA A 47 -10.92 -10.27 -10.83
N VAL A 48 -10.12 -10.32 -11.91
CA VAL A 48 -9.60 -11.56 -12.50
C VAL A 48 -8.81 -12.39 -11.49
N TYR A 49 -8.37 -11.79 -10.39
CA TYR A 49 -7.83 -12.49 -9.22
C TYR A 49 -8.81 -13.51 -8.64
N CYS A 50 -10.11 -13.17 -8.59
CA CYS A 50 -11.18 -14.04 -8.10
C CYS A 50 -11.55 -15.05 -9.17
N THR A 51 -10.98 -16.25 -9.07
CA THR A 51 -11.15 -17.38 -9.99
C THR A 51 -12.14 -18.41 -9.45
N ALA A 52 -12.26 -19.58 -10.09
CA ALA A 52 -13.03 -20.71 -9.58
C ALA A 52 -12.60 -21.12 -8.16
N TRP A 53 -11.34 -20.89 -7.79
CA TRP A 53 -10.91 -21.08 -6.41
C TRP A 53 -11.68 -20.17 -5.45
N THR A 54 -11.83 -18.88 -5.76
CA THR A 54 -12.64 -17.93 -4.97
C THR A 54 -14.09 -18.38 -4.91
N PHE A 55 -14.63 -18.85 -6.03
CA PHE A 55 -16.05 -19.13 -6.17
C PHE A 55 -16.46 -20.44 -5.47
N TYR A 56 -15.66 -21.48 -5.62
CA TYR A 56 -15.91 -22.83 -5.07
C TYR A 56 -14.97 -23.14 -3.90
N GLY A 57 -13.66 -23.03 -4.13
CA GLY A 57 -12.65 -23.49 -3.18
C GLY A 57 -12.63 -22.71 -1.86
N SER A 58 -13.08 -21.44 -1.84
CA SER A 58 -13.16 -20.67 -0.60
C SER A 58 -14.16 -21.25 0.38
N VAL A 59 -15.31 -21.76 -0.11
CA VAL A 59 -16.34 -22.41 0.73
C VAL A 59 -15.78 -23.71 1.31
N GLY A 60 -15.12 -24.55 0.48
CA GLY A 60 -14.46 -25.74 0.96
C GLY A 60 -13.31 -25.48 1.95
N MET A 61 -12.55 -24.40 1.73
CA MET A 61 -11.51 -23.99 2.67
C MET A 61 -12.11 -23.48 3.99
N ALA A 62 -13.18 -22.69 3.94
CA ALA A 62 -13.88 -22.21 5.13
C ALA A 62 -14.45 -23.38 5.95
N THR A 63 -14.93 -24.43 5.30
CA THR A 63 -15.42 -25.65 5.96
C THR A 63 -14.30 -26.38 6.71
N ARG A 64 -13.07 -26.46 6.13
CA ARG A 64 -11.93 -27.17 6.72
C ARG A 64 -11.13 -26.35 7.73
N SER A 65 -10.77 -25.12 7.36
CA SER A 65 -9.85 -24.28 8.13
C SER A 65 -10.50 -23.02 8.71
N GLY A 66 -11.82 -22.89 8.63
CA GLY A 66 -12.55 -21.74 9.15
C GLY A 66 -12.07 -20.42 8.53
N LEU A 67 -11.74 -19.46 9.38
CA LEU A 67 -11.25 -18.12 8.96
C LEU A 67 -9.92 -18.16 8.20
N GLY A 68 -9.28 -19.33 8.06
CA GLY A 68 -8.06 -19.50 7.26
C GLY A 68 -8.22 -19.08 5.81
N PHE A 69 -9.41 -19.18 5.21
CA PHE A 69 -9.67 -18.75 3.83
C PHE A 69 -9.45 -17.24 3.60
N LEU A 70 -9.59 -16.42 4.64
CA LEU A 70 -9.43 -14.97 4.54
C LEU A 70 -8.02 -14.54 4.12
N THR A 71 -7.00 -15.36 4.40
CA THR A 71 -5.60 -15.05 4.05
C THR A 71 -5.42 -14.75 2.57
N ILE A 72 -6.19 -15.45 1.72
CA ILE A 72 -6.11 -15.34 0.26
C ILE A 72 -6.63 -13.99 -0.25
N TYR A 73 -7.49 -13.33 0.52
CA TYR A 73 -8.10 -12.02 0.17
C TYR A 73 -7.50 -10.86 0.94
N LEU A 74 -7.04 -11.12 2.17
CA LEU A 74 -6.33 -10.12 2.97
C LEU A 74 -4.99 -9.75 2.34
N GLY A 75 -4.26 -10.72 1.75
CA GLY A 75 -2.99 -10.44 1.08
C GLY A 75 -3.11 -9.43 -0.05
N PRO A 76 -3.95 -9.66 -1.08
CA PRO A 76 -4.20 -8.69 -2.13
C PRO A 76 -4.74 -7.36 -1.63
N THR A 77 -5.62 -7.36 -0.62
CA THR A 77 -6.13 -6.16 0.03
C THR A 77 -5.00 -5.33 0.63
N LEU A 78 -4.15 -5.96 1.45
CA LEU A 78 -3.00 -5.30 2.06
C LEU A 78 -2.01 -4.83 1.00
N MET A 79 -1.73 -5.66 -0.01
CA MET A 79 -0.80 -5.29 -1.08
C MET A 79 -1.31 -4.12 -1.91
N THR A 80 -2.61 -4.06 -2.19
CA THR A 80 -3.19 -2.96 -2.96
C THR A 80 -3.19 -1.65 -2.16
N ILE A 81 -3.47 -1.68 -0.87
CA ILE A 81 -3.53 -0.50 0.01
C ILE A 81 -2.12 -0.06 0.43
N LEU A 82 -1.33 -0.96 1.01
CA LEU A 82 -0.01 -0.66 1.59
C LEU A 82 1.09 -0.67 0.53
N GLY A 83 0.96 -1.53 -0.47
CA GLY A 83 1.90 -1.67 -1.57
C GLY A 83 1.71 -0.67 -2.71
N TRP A 84 0.90 0.37 -2.53
CA TRP A 84 0.61 1.37 -3.57
C TRP A 84 1.86 1.98 -4.22
N LEU A 85 2.88 2.30 -3.43
CA LEU A 85 4.16 2.80 -3.94
C LEU A 85 4.90 1.77 -4.81
N VAL A 86 4.85 0.48 -4.43
CA VAL A 86 5.44 -0.63 -5.21
C VAL A 86 4.72 -0.77 -6.54
N LEU A 87 3.39 -0.81 -6.53
CA LEU A 87 2.56 -0.94 -7.72
C LEU A 87 2.76 0.24 -8.68
N ARG A 88 2.73 1.47 -8.15
CA ARG A 88 2.97 2.68 -8.95
C ARG A 88 4.35 2.66 -9.59
N LYS A 89 5.38 2.21 -8.86
CA LYS A 89 6.74 2.11 -9.37
C LYS A 89 6.84 1.08 -10.50
N ILE A 90 6.24 -0.10 -10.33
CA ILE A 90 6.20 -1.14 -11.35
C ILE A 90 5.49 -0.63 -12.62
N ILE A 91 4.31 -0.01 -12.49
CA ILE A 91 3.56 0.54 -13.61
C ILE A 91 4.37 1.63 -14.34
N ARG A 92 5.02 2.54 -13.60
CA ARG A 92 5.85 3.60 -14.19
C ARG A 92 7.02 3.03 -14.98
N ILE A 93 7.77 2.09 -14.42
CA ILE A 93 8.88 1.41 -15.09
C ILE A 93 8.38 0.73 -16.37
N SER A 94 7.29 -0.03 -16.27
CA SER A 94 6.73 -0.80 -17.39
C SER A 94 6.28 0.09 -18.55
N LYS A 95 5.67 1.25 -18.25
CA LYS A 95 5.26 2.22 -19.28
C LYS A 95 6.46 2.85 -19.99
N VAL A 96 7.47 3.29 -19.24
CA VAL A 96 8.66 3.92 -19.82
C VAL A 96 9.47 2.95 -20.67
N GLN A 97 9.61 1.70 -20.21
CA GLN A 97 10.39 0.67 -20.91
C GLN A 97 9.56 -0.15 -21.92
N ARG A 98 8.24 0.08 -22.02
CA ARG A 98 7.29 -0.70 -22.86
C ARG A 98 7.33 -2.20 -22.58
N ILE A 99 7.37 -2.55 -21.30
CA ILE A 99 7.43 -3.93 -20.84
C ILE A 99 6.14 -4.67 -21.17
N THR A 100 6.27 -5.90 -21.69
CA THR A 100 5.17 -6.71 -22.18
C THR A 100 4.76 -7.85 -21.26
N SER A 101 5.61 -8.21 -20.29
CA SER A 101 5.39 -9.35 -19.39
C SER A 101 6.24 -9.22 -18.11
N ILE A 102 5.93 -10.05 -17.10
CA ILE A 102 6.76 -10.13 -15.90
C ILE A 102 8.18 -10.66 -16.20
N ALA A 103 8.32 -11.58 -17.17
CA ALA A 103 9.63 -12.08 -17.60
C ALA A 103 10.45 -10.97 -18.25
N ASP A 104 9.81 -10.16 -19.08
CA ASP A 104 10.42 -8.99 -19.72
C ASP A 104 10.80 -7.91 -18.68
N PHE A 105 9.98 -7.72 -17.63
CA PHE A 105 10.30 -6.82 -16.51
C PHE A 105 11.58 -7.21 -15.78
N ILE A 106 11.66 -8.49 -15.38
CA ILE A 106 12.81 -9.01 -14.65
C ILE A 106 14.04 -9.01 -15.58
N ALA A 107 13.91 -9.47 -16.82
CA ALA A 107 15.00 -9.46 -17.80
C ALA A 107 15.54 -8.05 -18.05
N SER A 108 14.66 -7.06 -18.21
CA SER A 108 15.01 -5.67 -18.45
C SER A 108 15.84 -5.07 -17.31
N ARG A 109 15.45 -5.34 -16.05
CA ARG A 109 16.16 -4.87 -14.88
C ARG A 109 17.62 -5.33 -14.82
N TYR A 110 17.88 -6.57 -15.26
CA TYR A 110 19.19 -7.21 -15.20
C TYR A 110 19.89 -7.23 -16.56
N GLY A 111 19.86 -6.09 -17.26
CA GLY A 111 20.61 -5.86 -18.49
C GLY A 111 19.99 -6.47 -19.73
N LYS A 112 18.67 -6.62 -19.79
CA LYS A 112 17.90 -7.20 -20.91
C LYS A 112 18.37 -8.61 -21.26
N SER A 113 18.48 -9.47 -20.25
CA SER A 113 19.05 -10.81 -20.35
C SER A 113 18.05 -11.84 -20.91
N PRO A 114 18.29 -12.40 -22.12
CA PRO A 114 17.41 -13.45 -22.66
C PRO A 114 17.39 -14.73 -21.81
N VAL A 115 18.51 -15.07 -21.15
CA VAL A 115 18.59 -16.26 -20.29
C VAL A 115 17.71 -16.09 -19.04
N LEU A 116 17.70 -14.90 -18.47
CA LEU A 116 16.88 -14.61 -17.28
C LEU A 116 15.39 -14.58 -17.66
N GLY A 117 15.03 -13.91 -18.77
CA GLY A 117 13.66 -13.92 -19.30
C GLY A 117 13.15 -15.32 -19.57
N GLY A 118 13.98 -16.14 -20.21
CA GLY A 118 13.66 -17.55 -20.47
C GLY A 118 13.48 -18.38 -19.19
N ALA A 119 14.35 -18.20 -18.18
CA ALA A 119 14.21 -18.88 -16.89
C ALA A 119 12.91 -18.49 -16.17
N VAL A 120 12.58 -17.20 -16.12
CA VAL A 120 11.31 -16.70 -15.54
C VAL A 120 10.12 -17.29 -16.28
N THR A 121 10.16 -17.33 -17.61
CA THR A 121 9.08 -17.90 -18.45
C THR A 121 8.88 -19.39 -18.17
N ILE A 122 9.95 -20.19 -18.09
CA ILE A 122 9.86 -21.62 -17.76
C ILE A 122 9.23 -21.81 -16.39
N ILE A 123 9.69 -21.06 -15.38
CA ILE A 123 9.14 -21.11 -14.00
C ILE A 123 7.65 -20.72 -14.00
N ALA A 124 7.28 -19.66 -14.73
CA ALA A 124 5.90 -19.23 -14.84
C ALA A 124 5.00 -20.30 -15.49
N VAL A 125 5.44 -20.88 -16.63
CA VAL A 125 4.68 -21.92 -17.33
C VAL A 125 4.50 -23.14 -16.41
N MET A 126 5.58 -23.66 -15.83
CA MET A 126 5.51 -24.84 -14.93
C MET A 126 4.70 -24.57 -13.67
N GLY A 127 4.83 -23.37 -13.10
CA GLY A 127 4.12 -22.99 -11.89
C GLY A 127 2.62 -22.73 -12.09
N VAL A 128 2.21 -22.30 -13.30
CA VAL A 128 0.82 -21.91 -13.57
C VAL A 128 -0.01 -23.04 -14.22
N ILE A 129 0.61 -24.02 -14.88
CA ILE A 129 -0.11 -25.18 -15.46
C ILE A 129 -1.08 -25.83 -14.45
N PRO A 130 -0.69 -26.13 -13.19
CA PRO A 130 -1.63 -26.66 -12.20
C PRO A 130 -2.84 -25.76 -11.97
N TYR A 131 -2.64 -24.43 -12.02
CA TYR A 131 -3.71 -23.45 -11.80
C TYR A 131 -4.70 -23.38 -12.98
N ILE A 132 -4.22 -23.56 -14.21
CA ILE A 132 -5.09 -23.72 -15.40
C ILE A 132 -5.88 -25.02 -15.29
N ALA A 133 -5.23 -26.12 -14.90
CA ALA A 133 -5.89 -27.42 -14.67
C ALA A 133 -7.01 -27.33 -13.64
N LEU A 134 -6.80 -26.57 -12.56
CA LEU A 134 -7.81 -26.27 -11.55
C LEU A 134 -9.06 -25.62 -12.15
N GLN A 135 -8.91 -24.67 -13.07
CA GLN A 135 -10.05 -24.02 -13.72
C GLN A 135 -10.81 -24.98 -14.64
N LEU A 136 -10.07 -25.80 -15.40
CA LEU A 136 -10.70 -26.84 -16.25
C LEU A 136 -11.45 -27.87 -15.41
N LYS A 137 -10.87 -28.28 -14.25
CA LYS A 137 -11.54 -29.12 -13.27
C LYS A 137 -12.83 -28.47 -12.76
N ALA A 138 -12.78 -27.18 -12.41
CA ALA A 138 -13.95 -26.45 -11.90
C ALA A 138 -15.09 -26.37 -12.92
N ILE A 139 -14.80 -26.13 -14.20
CA ILE A 139 -15.79 -26.12 -15.28
C ILE A 139 -16.39 -27.50 -15.48
N SER A 140 -15.55 -28.53 -15.62
CA SER A 140 -15.99 -29.91 -15.89
C SER A 140 -16.77 -30.50 -14.73
N THR A 141 -16.23 -30.43 -13.51
CA THR A 141 -16.92 -30.98 -12.33
C THR A 141 -18.17 -30.19 -12.01
N GLY A 142 -18.16 -28.85 -12.15
CA GLY A 142 -19.37 -28.02 -11.97
C GLY A 142 -20.50 -28.39 -12.92
N PHE A 143 -20.17 -28.70 -14.19
CA PHE A 143 -21.14 -29.22 -15.18
C PHE A 143 -21.70 -30.57 -14.74
N LEU A 144 -20.83 -31.51 -14.33
CA LEU A 144 -21.25 -32.85 -13.89
C LEU A 144 -22.12 -32.77 -12.62
N MET A 145 -21.76 -31.90 -11.66
CA MET A 145 -22.54 -31.70 -10.41
C MET A 145 -23.99 -31.32 -10.71
N ILE A 146 -24.22 -30.33 -11.60
CA ILE A 146 -25.57 -29.90 -11.96
C ILE A 146 -26.32 -30.96 -12.77
N ASN A 147 -25.60 -31.68 -13.66
CA ASN A 147 -26.23 -32.62 -14.58
C ASN A 147 -26.62 -33.94 -13.91
N GLN A 148 -25.91 -34.38 -12.87
CA GLN A 148 -26.08 -35.71 -12.21
C GLN A 148 -26.73 -35.62 -10.82
N TYR A 149 -26.98 -34.45 -10.28
CA TYR A 149 -27.60 -34.30 -8.98
C TYR A 149 -28.99 -35.00 -8.93
N PRO A 150 -29.36 -35.81 -7.86
CA PRO A 150 -28.64 -36.05 -6.61
C PRO A 150 -27.60 -37.20 -6.68
N ASP A 151 -27.58 -38.02 -7.71
CA ASP A 151 -26.78 -39.25 -7.83
C ASP A 151 -25.31 -38.96 -8.21
N VAL A 152 -24.72 -37.94 -7.59
CA VAL A 152 -23.32 -37.58 -7.81
C VAL A 152 -22.42 -38.69 -7.25
N SER A 153 -21.79 -39.48 -8.12
CA SER A 153 -20.79 -40.48 -7.69
C SER A 153 -19.58 -39.78 -7.05
N VAL A 154 -19.17 -40.28 -5.87
CA VAL A 154 -18.15 -39.68 -4.99
C VAL A 154 -16.75 -39.59 -5.64
N SER A 155 -16.48 -40.37 -6.69
CA SER A 155 -15.22 -40.38 -7.41
C SER A 155 -15.45 -40.39 -8.92
N PHE A 156 -15.24 -39.25 -9.56
CA PHE A 156 -15.08 -39.21 -11.01
C PHE A 156 -13.65 -39.62 -11.35
N ASN A 157 -13.43 -40.84 -11.82
CA ASN A 157 -12.13 -41.23 -12.33
C ASN A 157 -11.95 -40.66 -13.74
N PHE A 158 -11.46 -39.41 -13.85
CA PHE A 158 -11.28 -38.75 -15.14
C PHE A 158 -10.22 -39.45 -15.99
N ALA A 159 -9.29 -40.20 -15.42
CA ALA A 159 -8.28 -40.94 -16.13
C ALA A 159 -8.88 -42.06 -16.99
N ASP A 160 -10.04 -42.60 -16.63
CA ASP A 160 -10.74 -43.63 -17.40
C ASP A 160 -11.66 -43.08 -18.51
N ILE A 161 -11.91 -41.75 -18.53
CA ILE A 161 -12.77 -41.13 -19.53
C ILE A 161 -11.98 -40.89 -20.80
N PRO A 162 -12.44 -41.39 -21.98
CA PRO A 162 -11.79 -41.09 -23.27
C PRO A 162 -11.73 -39.58 -23.49
N VAL A 163 -10.63 -39.06 -24.03
CA VAL A 163 -10.41 -37.63 -24.29
C VAL A 163 -11.60 -36.94 -25.00
N LEU A 164 -12.19 -37.64 -26.00
CA LEU A 164 -13.36 -37.14 -26.72
C LEU A 164 -14.70 -37.22 -25.92
N GLY A 165 -14.72 -37.87 -24.80
CA GLY A 165 -15.86 -37.88 -23.84
C GLY A 165 -15.71 -36.88 -22.72
N ASP A 166 -14.56 -36.21 -22.56
CA ASP A 166 -14.25 -35.34 -21.43
C ASP A 166 -14.69 -33.89 -21.69
N THR A 167 -15.56 -33.36 -20.84
CA THR A 167 -16.04 -31.98 -20.90
C THR A 167 -14.92 -30.95 -20.71
N ALA A 168 -13.86 -31.28 -19.95
CA ALA A 168 -12.72 -30.43 -19.75
C ALA A 168 -11.91 -30.22 -21.07
N PHE A 169 -11.84 -31.23 -21.92
CA PHE A 169 -11.20 -31.12 -23.25
C PHE A 169 -11.92 -30.10 -24.13
N TYR A 170 -13.25 -30.17 -24.21
CA TYR A 170 -14.05 -29.21 -24.96
C TYR A 170 -13.95 -27.81 -24.38
N ALA A 171 -13.97 -27.68 -23.07
CA ALA A 171 -13.75 -26.40 -22.42
C ALA A 171 -12.37 -25.81 -22.79
N ALA A 172 -11.31 -26.59 -22.76
CA ALA A 172 -9.97 -26.15 -23.16
C ALA A 172 -9.92 -25.69 -24.61
N VAL A 173 -10.56 -26.42 -25.55
CA VAL A 173 -10.64 -26.05 -26.96
C VAL A 173 -11.40 -24.76 -27.20
N ILE A 174 -12.56 -24.56 -26.54
CA ILE A 174 -13.36 -23.34 -26.66
C ILE A 174 -12.60 -22.13 -26.09
N LEU A 175 -11.92 -22.30 -24.97
CA LEU A 175 -11.12 -21.24 -24.34
C LEU A 175 -9.87 -20.90 -25.18
N ALA A 176 -9.26 -21.91 -25.84
CA ALA A 176 -8.17 -21.67 -26.81
C ALA A 176 -8.67 -20.82 -27.98
N LEU A 177 -9.84 -21.14 -28.51
CA LEU A 177 -10.44 -20.37 -29.60
C LEU A 177 -10.69 -18.92 -29.19
N PHE A 178 -11.27 -18.69 -28.00
CA PHE A 178 -11.49 -17.36 -27.47
C PHE A 178 -10.17 -16.58 -27.31
N ALA A 179 -9.18 -17.18 -26.66
CA ALA A 179 -7.88 -16.55 -26.42
C ALA A 179 -7.16 -16.23 -27.76
N ILE A 180 -7.29 -17.09 -28.78
CA ILE A 180 -6.75 -16.83 -30.12
C ILE A 180 -7.45 -15.66 -30.81
N LEU A 181 -8.77 -15.59 -30.75
CA LEU A 181 -9.55 -14.58 -31.50
C LEU A 181 -9.38 -13.17 -30.90
N PHE A 182 -9.29 -13.04 -29.56
CA PHE A 182 -9.22 -11.76 -28.89
C PHE A 182 -7.84 -11.44 -28.31
N GLY A 183 -7.00 -12.43 -28.00
CA GLY A 183 -5.68 -12.22 -27.41
C GLY A 183 -4.52 -12.17 -28.42
N THR A 184 -4.74 -12.56 -29.69
CA THR A 184 -3.64 -12.58 -30.69
C THR A 184 -4.01 -11.82 -31.96
N ARG A 185 -4.86 -10.82 -31.87
CA ARG A 185 -5.28 -10.01 -33.01
C ARG A 185 -4.14 -9.09 -33.49
N HIS A 186 -3.38 -8.53 -32.56
CA HIS A 186 -2.30 -7.59 -32.79
C HIS A 186 -1.03 -8.02 -32.04
N LEU A 187 0.14 -7.60 -32.52
CA LEU A 187 1.45 -8.01 -31.99
C LEU A 187 2.05 -7.02 -30.99
N GLU A 188 1.56 -5.78 -30.96
CA GLU A 188 2.18 -4.71 -30.17
C GLU A 188 1.64 -4.63 -28.75
N ALA A 189 2.53 -4.45 -27.76
CA ALA A 189 2.19 -4.14 -26.38
C ALA A 189 1.55 -2.74 -26.20
N THR A 190 1.61 -1.89 -27.20
CA THR A 190 0.91 -0.60 -27.23
C THR A 190 -0.55 -0.75 -27.64
N GLU A 191 -0.92 -1.82 -28.32
CA GLU A 191 -2.29 -2.20 -28.60
C GLU A 191 -2.82 -3.03 -27.43
N ARG A 192 -3.65 -2.39 -26.65
CA ARG A 192 -4.31 -2.99 -25.50
C ARG A 192 -5.43 -3.89 -25.95
N HIS A 193 -5.66 -4.95 -25.23
CA HIS A 193 -6.75 -5.88 -25.48
C HIS A 193 -8.04 -5.32 -24.87
N GLU A 194 -8.54 -4.18 -25.42
CA GLU A 194 -9.68 -3.46 -24.84
C GLU A 194 -10.95 -4.31 -24.74
N GLY A 195 -11.22 -5.10 -25.77
CA GLY A 195 -12.33 -6.04 -25.74
C GLY A 195 -12.19 -7.13 -24.69
N LEU A 196 -10.97 -7.65 -24.53
CA LEU A 196 -10.68 -8.63 -23.49
C LEU A 196 -10.90 -8.05 -22.08
N VAL A 197 -10.37 -6.86 -21.82
CA VAL A 197 -10.53 -6.19 -20.49
C VAL A 197 -12.01 -5.87 -20.22
N ALA A 198 -12.78 -5.48 -21.26
CA ALA A 198 -14.22 -5.29 -21.15
C ALA A 198 -14.97 -6.58 -20.79
N ALA A 199 -14.61 -7.70 -21.42
CA ALA A 199 -15.18 -9.02 -21.11
C ALA A 199 -14.84 -9.43 -19.66
N ILE A 200 -13.60 -9.25 -19.21
CA ILE A 200 -13.18 -9.56 -17.83
C ILE A 200 -13.93 -8.71 -16.80
N ALA A 201 -14.13 -7.42 -17.09
CA ALA A 201 -14.91 -6.55 -16.21
C ALA A 201 -16.37 -7.02 -16.10
N PHE A 202 -16.96 -7.45 -17.21
CA PHE A 202 -18.31 -8.03 -17.23
C PHE A 202 -18.36 -9.35 -16.46
N GLU A 203 -17.45 -10.28 -16.69
CA GLU A 203 -17.31 -11.53 -15.94
C GLU A 203 -17.20 -11.28 -14.42
N SER A 204 -16.49 -10.23 -14.04
CA SER A 204 -16.33 -9.84 -12.63
C SER A 204 -17.66 -9.40 -11.99
N ILE A 205 -18.54 -8.78 -12.77
CA ILE A 205 -19.90 -8.44 -12.30
C ILE A 205 -20.76 -9.69 -12.20
N VAL A 206 -20.74 -10.58 -13.20
CA VAL A 206 -21.56 -11.81 -13.23
C VAL A 206 -21.22 -12.73 -12.04
N LYS A 207 -19.95 -13.04 -11.82
CA LYS A 207 -19.53 -13.90 -10.71
C LYS A 207 -19.85 -13.30 -9.33
N LEU A 208 -19.72 -11.97 -9.17
CA LEU A 208 -20.09 -11.30 -7.94
C LEU A 208 -21.61 -11.38 -7.72
N ALA A 209 -22.41 -11.05 -8.73
CA ALA A 209 -23.87 -11.10 -8.65
C ALA A 209 -24.37 -12.51 -8.33
N ALA A 210 -23.82 -13.53 -8.98
CA ALA A 210 -24.18 -14.92 -8.73
C ALA A 210 -23.87 -15.36 -7.29
N PHE A 211 -22.70 -15.01 -6.76
CA PHE A 211 -22.31 -15.38 -5.39
C PHE A 211 -23.11 -14.61 -4.34
N LEU A 212 -23.38 -13.32 -4.55
CA LEU A 212 -24.24 -12.53 -3.66
C LEU A 212 -25.68 -13.06 -3.65
N THR A 213 -26.23 -13.43 -4.82
CA THR A 213 -27.57 -14.00 -4.92
C THR A 213 -27.68 -15.33 -4.18
N LEU A 214 -26.66 -16.19 -4.30
CA LEU A 214 -26.56 -17.41 -3.51
C LEU A 214 -26.52 -17.12 -2.02
N GLY A 215 -25.70 -16.16 -1.60
CA GLY A 215 -25.57 -15.79 -0.18
C GLY A 215 -26.88 -15.27 0.40
N ILE A 216 -27.61 -14.43 -0.34
CA ILE A 216 -28.95 -13.95 0.04
C ILE A 216 -29.93 -15.12 0.14
N PHE A 217 -29.91 -16.05 -0.82
CA PHE A 217 -30.71 -17.27 -0.77
C PHE A 217 -30.42 -18.09 0.49
N VAL A 218 -29.14 -18.33 0.80
CA VAL A 218 -28.75 -19.10 1.98
C VAL A 218 -29.22 -18.45 3.28
N ILE A 219 -29.06 -17.13 3.40
CA ILE A 219 -29.36 -16.40 4.66
C ILE A 219 -30.86 -16.21 4.88
N TYR A 220 -31.62 -15.88 3.83
CA TYR A 220 -33.02 -15.44 3.97
C TYR A 220 -34.05 -16.41 3.42
N TYR A 221 -33.66 -17.44 2.65
CA TYR A 221 -34.55 -18.48 2.17
C TYR A 221 -34.39 -19.79 2.94
N LEU A 222 -33.12 -20.25 3.17
CA LEU A 222 -32.82 -21.46 3.94
C LEU A 222 -32.88 -21.21 5.46
N HIS A 223 -32.60 -19.99 5.89
CA HIS A 223 -32.58 -19.56 7.28
C HIS A 223 -33.32 -18.25 7.49
N GLU A 224 -33.65 -17.91 8.74
CA GLU A 224 -34.34 -16.65 9.09
C GLU A 224 -33.35 -15.48 9.35
N GLY A 225 -32.21 -15.50 8.72
CA GLY A 225 -31.17 -14.47 8.84
C GLY A 225 -29.86 -15.00 9.42
N PHE A 226 -28.85 -14.12 9.54
CA PHE A 226 -27.55 -14.48 10.07
C PHE A 226 -27.61 -15.09 11.48
N ALA A 227 -28.43 -14.52 12.38
CA ALA A 227 -28.55 -14.98 13.75
C ALA A 227 -29.04 -16.42 13.84
N ASP A 228 -30.07 -16.78 13.08
CA ASP A 228 -30.61 -18.14 13.01
C ASP A 228 -29.58 -19.16 12.50
N LEU A 229 -28.90 -18.83 11.37
CA LEU A 229 -27.84 -19.69 10.82
C LEU A 229 -26.72 -19.94 11.83
N PHE A 230 -26.20 -18.87 12.47
CA PHE A 230 -25.09 -19.01 13.44
C PHE A 230 -25.52 -19.73 14.71
N GLN A 231 -26.77 -19.55 15.18
CA GLN A 231 -27.31 -20.26 16.33
C GLN A 231 -27.46 -21.76 16.05
N LYS A 232 -28.00 -22.13 14.87
CA LYS A 232 -28.08 -23.53 14.42
C LYS A 232 -26.70 -24.15 14.26
N ALA A 233 -25.74 -23.41 13.69
CA ALA A 233 -24.36 -23.87 13.54
C ALA A 233 -23.68 -24.10 14.93
N ALA A 234 -23.95 -23.25 15.91
CA ALA A 234 -23.46 -23.40 17.28
C ALA A 234 -24.05 -24.61 18.03
N SER A 235 -25.22 -25.08 17.61
CA SER A 235 -25.88 -26.29 18.18
C SER A 235 -25.48 -27.59 17.49
N LEU A 236 -24.58 -27.54 16.47
CA LEU A 236 -24.08 -28.75 15.83
C LEU A 236 -23.45 -29.67 16.88
N PRO A 237 -23.84 -30.98 16.91
CA PRO A 237 -23.23 -31.94 17.83
C PRO A 237 -21.73 -32.03 17.55
N VAL A 238 -20.96 -32.24 18.62
CA VAL A 238 -19.52 -32.46 18.52
C VAL A 238 -19.26 -33.62 17.54
N LEU A 239 -18.77 -33.30 16.35
CA LEU A 239 -18.49 -34.30 15.32
C LEU A 239 -17.27 -35.13 15.75
N THR A 240 -17.51 -36.40 16.10
CA THR A 240 -16.48 -37.34 16.52
C THR A 240 -15.70 -37.97 15.36
N GLN A 241 -16.11 -37.74 14.11
CA GLN A 241 -15.42 -38.26 12.93
C GLN A 241 -15.55 -37.30 11.76
N THR A 242 -14.48 -36.56 11.49
CA THR A 242 -14.22 -36.04 10.16
C THR A 242 -13.10 -36.89 9.56
N ALA A 243 -13.36 -37.50 8.41
CA ALA A 243 -12.41 -38.32 7.69
C ALA A 243 -11.05 -37.61 7.50
N GLY A 244 -10.01 -38.14 8.14
CA GLY A 244 -8.63 -37.69 7.98
C GLY A 244 -7.95 -37.04 9.17
N LEU A 245 -8.62 -36.74 10.30
CA LEU A 245 -8.00 -36.15 11.48
C LEU A 245 -7.82 -37.20 12.59
N ALA A 246 -6.57 -37.63 12.79
CA ALA A 246 -6.16 -38.48 13.88
C ALA A 246 -6.11 -37.69 15.20
N LYS A 247 -7.24 -37.59 15.93
CA LYS A 247 -7.25 -37.37 17.40
C LYS A 247 -8.66 -37.51 17.95
N ASN A 248 -8.85 -38.42 18.89
CA ASN A 248 -10.05 -38.69 19.72
C ASN A 248 -10.33 -37.54 20.73
N GLN A 249 -10.41 -36.31 20.31
CA GLN A 249 -10.87 -35.21 21.17
C GLN A 249 -12.22 -34.69 20.66
N PRO A 250 -13.19 -34.41 21.53
CA PRO A 250 -14.43 -33.80 21.15
C PRO A 250 -14.14 -32.37 20.59
N ILE A 251 -14.48 -32.17 19.34
CA ILE A 251 -14.19 -30.92 18.59
C ILE A 251 -15.46 -30.08 18.62
N ASP A 252 -15.41 -28.89 19.22
CA ASP A 252 -16.43 -27.87 19.08
C ASP A 252 -16.25 -27.20 17.69
N TYR A 253 -16.93 -27.78 16.69
CA TYR A 253 -16.78 -27.38 15.28
C TYR A 253 -17.00 -25.87 15.10
N PHE A 254 -18.00 -25.29 15.73
CA PHE A 254 -18.36 -23.89 15.59
C PHE A 254 -17.29 -22.95 16.18
N LYS A 255 -16.79 -23.27 17.37
CA LYS A 255 -15.74 -22.50 18.02
C LYS A 255 -14.42 -22.57 17.23
N ASP A 256 -14.08 -23.77 16.78
CA ASP A 256 -12.84 -24.00 16.05
C ASP A 256 -12.82 -23.33 14.68
N ILE A 257 -13.97 -23.26 13.97
CA ILE A 257 -14.07 -22.59 12.67
C ILE A 257 -13.90 -21.05 12.78
N LEU A 258 -14.23 -20.47 13.93
CA LEU A 258 -14.07 -19.04 14.22
C LEU A 258 -12.73 -18.72 14.88
N THR A 259 -11.90 -19.72 15.22
CA THR A 259 -10.62 -19.52 15.91
C THR A 259 -9.46 -19.78 14.96
N ILE A 260 -8.63 -18.77 14.77
CA ILE A 260 -7.40 -18.90 13.95
C ILE A 260 -6.43 -19.83 14.67
N GLY A 261 -5.91 -20.84 13.96
CA GLY A 261 -4.93 -21.81 14.51
C GLY A 261 -5.52 -22.98 15.28
N ALA A 262 -6.84 -23.07 15.41
CA ALA A 262 -7.49 -24.20 16.11
C ALA A 262 -7.57 -25.48 15.26
N ARG A 263 -7.51 -25.36 13.93
CA ARG A 263 -7.59 -26.47 12.97
C ARG A 263 -6.30 -26.60 12.16
N GLU A 264 -6.40 -27.16 10.97
CA GLU A 264 -5.29 -27.51 10.06
C GLU A 264 -4.29 -26.37 9.79
N ALA A 265 -4.65 -25.09 9.98
CA ALA A 265 -3.78 -23.95 9.73
C ALA A 265 -3.27 -23.32 11.02
N THR A 266 -1.99 -23.53 11.35
CA THR A 266 -1.30 -22.82 12.42
C THR A 266 -1.16 -21.31 12.10
N TYR A 267 -0.81 -20.48 13.09
CA TYR A 267 -0.51 -19.04 12.84
C TYR A 267 0.59 -18.84 11.80
N LEU A 268 1.55 -19.78 11.74
CA LEU A 268 2.64 -19.72 10.77
C LEU A 268 2.13 -20.06 9.35
N ASP A 269 1.22 -21.04 9.23
CA ASP A 269 0.56 -21.36 7.96
C ASP A 269 -0.30 -20.19 7.48
N TRP A 270 -1.03 -19.56 8.41
CA TRP A 270 -1.83 -18.38 8.14
C TRP A 270 -0.97 -17.23 7.58
N SER A 271 0.17 -16.93 8.21
CA SER A 271 1.10 -15.89 7.72
C SER A 271 1.76 -16.27 6.40
N THR A 272 2.05 -17.55 6.17
CA THR A 272 2.58 -18.05 4.90
C THR A 272 1.57 -17.87 3.76
N TYR A 273 0.30 -18.23 3.99
CA TYR A 273 -0.75 -18.06 2.97
C TYR A 273 -1.02 -16.57 2.69
N LEU A 274 -0.98 -15.73 3.71
CA LEU A 274 -1.04 -14.28 3.55
C LEU A 274 0.10 -13.76 2.68
N PHE A 275 1.33 -14.16 2.96
CA PHE A 275 2.51 -13.82 2.16
C PHE A 275 2.35 -14.30 0.70
N LEU A 276 1.95 -15.55 0.49
CA LEU A 276 1.76 -16.11 -0.84
C LEU A 276 0.71 -15.32 -1.64
N SER A 277 -0.40 -14.95 -1.03
CA SER A 277 -1.46 -14.20 -1.70
C SER A 277 -1.04 -12.74 -2.01
N MET A 278 -0.20 -12.12 -1.15
CA MET A 278 0.43 -10.82 -1.45
C MET A 278 1.38 -10.92 -2.65
N MET A 279 2.14 -12.00 -2.77
CA MET A 279 3.04 -12.22 -3.91
C MET A 279 2.26 -12.58 -5.18
N ALA A 280 1.19 -13.33 -5.06
CA ALA A 280 0.36 -13.75 -6.20
C ALA A 280 -0.29 -12.57 -6.94
N ILE A 281 -0.78 -11.55 -6.22
CA ILE A 281 -1.38 -10.37 -6.86
C ILE A 281 -0.35 -9.57 -7.69
N LEU A 282 0.93 -9.62 -7.32
CA LEU A 282 2.00 -8.92 -8.03
C LEU A 282 2.61 -9.74 -9.18
N PHE A 283 2.75 -11.06 -8.99
CA PHE A 283 3.65 -11.87 -9.79
C PHE A 283 2.97 -12.94 -10.65
N LEU A 284 1.67 -13.20 -10.48
CA LEU A 284 0.95 -14.04 -11.44
C LEU A 284 0.94 -13.37 -12.81
N PRO A 285 1.29 -14.07 -13.92
CA PRO A 285 1.35 -13.46 -15.25
C PRO A 285 0.06 -12.73 -15.65
N ARG A 286 -1.12 -13.30 -15.37
CA ARG A 286 -2.41 -12.65 -15.63
C ARG A 286 -2.61 -11.36 -14.84
N GLN A 287 -2.18 -11.35 -13.56
CA GLN A 287 -2.32 -10.16 -12.73
C GLN A 287 -1.39 -9.06 -13.21
N PHE A 288 -0.15 -9.41 -13.54
CA PHE A 288 0.79 -8.48 -14.15
C PHE A 288 0.26 -7.94 -15.49
N GLN A 289 -0.33 -8.80 -16.33
CA GLN A 289 -0.95 -8.40 -17.60
C GLN A 289 -2.03 -7.33 -17.36
N VAL A 290 -3.05 -7.63 -16.54
CA VAL A 290 -4.20 -6.73 -16.35
C VAL A 290 -3.81 -5.48 -15.55
N MET A 291 -3.01 -5.65 -14.48
CA MET A 291 -2.68 -4.56 -13.56
C MET A 291 -1.65 -3.60 -14.12
N VAL A 292 -0.65 -4.12 -14.87
CA VAL A 292 0.51 -3.36 -15.31
C VAL A 292 0.48 -3.07 -16.81
N VAL A 293 0.35 -4.11 -17.63
CA VAL A 293 0.46 -4.00 -19.11
C VAL A 293 -0.77 -3.29 -19.68
N GLU A 294 -1.98 -3.66 -19.26
CA GLU A 294 -3.24 -3.07 -19.74
C GLU A 294 -3.58 -1.73 -19.07
N ASN A 295 -2.78 -1.28 -18.10
CA ASN A 295 -3.02 -0.01 -17.42
C ASN A 295 -2.81 1.19 -18.36
N VAL A 296 -3.86 2.00 -18.57
CA VAL A 296 -3.82 3.20 -19.43
C VAL A 296 -3.18 4.39 -18.71
N ASN A 297 -3.58 4.63 -17.45
CA ASN A 297 -3.15 5.77 -16.66
C ASN A 297 -2.81 5.32 -15.23
N GLU A 298 -1.69 5.79 -14.69
CA GLU A 298 -1.29 5.52 -13.30
C GLU A 298 -2.35 5.96 -12.28
N ASP A 299 -3.08 7.05 -12.59
CA ASP A 299 -4.11 7.59 -11.71
C ASP A 299 -5.30 6.65 -11.50
N HIS A 300 -5.48 5.65 -12.39
CA HIS A 300 -6.46 4.61 -12.20
C HIS A 300 -6.19 3.79 -10.93
N LEU A 301 -4.92 3.70 -10.51
CA LEU A 301 -4.55 3.03 -9.28
C LEU A 301 -5.21 3.65 -8.05
N ASN A 302 -5.41 4.99 -8.02
CA ASN A 302 -6.07 5.69 -6.91
C ASN A 302 -7.51 5.18 -6.67
N ARG A 303 -8.21 4.78 -7.74
CA ARG A 303 -9.56 4.18 -7.61
C ARG A 303 -9.47 2.69 -7.28
N ALA A 304 -8.53 1.99 -7.87
CA ALA A 304 -8.34 0.55 -7.66
C ALA A 304 -7.96 0.22 -6.21
N THR A 305 -7.19 1.08 -5.52
CA THR A 305 -6.73 0.86 -4.13
C THR A 305 -7.86 0.70 -3.11
N TRP A 306 -9.05 1.22 -3.36
CA TRP A 306 -10.20 1.03 -2.47
C TRP A 306 -11.31 0.19 -3.09
N LEU A 307 -11.53 0.28 -4.41
CA LEU A 307 -12.63 -0.43 -5.08
C LEU A 307 -12.37 -1.93 -5.20
N PHE A 308 -11.11 -2.32 -5.46
CA PHE A 308 -10.74 -3.74 -5.51
C PHE A 308 -10.82 -4.42 -4.13
N PRO A 309 -10.31 -3.86 -3.02
CA PRO A 309 -10.59 -4.37 -1.68
C PRO A 309 -12.07 -4.47 -1.34
N LEU A 310 -12.88 -3.49 -1.74
CA LEU A 310 -14.33 -3.53 -1.54
C LEU A 310 -14.98 -4.68 -2.31
N TYR A 311 -14.53 -4.94 -3.55
CA TYR A 311 -14.96 -6.09 -4.33
C TYR A 311 -14.59 -7.41 -3.65
N LEU A 312 -13.36 -7.52 -3.13
CA LEU A 312 -12.89 -8.70 -2.38
C LEU A 312 -13.71 -8.92 -1.11
N LEU A 313 -14.06 -7.87 -0.40
CA LEU A 313 -14.95 -7.97 0.76
C LEU A 313 -16.33 -8.46 0.34
N ALA A 314 -16.93 -7.86 -0.70
CA ALA A 314 -18.27 -8.19 -1.16
C ALA A 314 -18.40 -9.66 -1.59
N ILE A 315 -17.44 -10.21 -2.35
CA ILE A 315 -17.50 -11.60 -2.81
C ILE A 315 -17.27 -12.60 -1.69
N ASN A 316 -16.63 -12.19 -0.58
CA ASN A 316 -16.30 -13.11 0.52
C ASN A 316 -17.27 -13.05 1.70
N ILE A 317 -18.21 -12.10 1.73
CA ILE A 317 -19.12 -11.90 2.88
C ILE A 317 -20.00 -13.13 3.18
N PHE A 318 -20.35 -13.89 2.14
CA PHE A 318 -21.20 -15.07 2.27
C PHE A 318 -20.43 -16.40 2.24
N VAL A 319 -19.09 -16.40 2.16
CA VAL A 319 -18.32 -17.66 2.12
C VAL A 319 -18.55 -18.51 3.36
N LEU A 320 -18.38 -17.91 4.55
CA LEU A 320 -18.61 -18.61 5.81
C LEU A 320 -20.07 -19.02 6.01
N PRO A 321 -21.08 -18.16 5.76
CA PRO A 321 -22.49 -18.56 5.77
C PRO A 321 -22.80 -19.75 4.86
N VAL A 322 -22.31 -19.76 3.62
CA VAL A 322 -22.54 -20.88 2.68
C VAL A 322 -21.87 -22.16 3.18
N ALA A 323 -20.66 -22.07 3.74
CA ALA A 323 -19.96 -23.21 4.33
C ALA A 323 -20.73 -23.81 5.50
N LEU A 324 -21.21 -22.97 6.44
CA LEU A 324 -22.01 -23.41 7.59
C LEU A 324 -23.34 -24.03 7.17
N ALA A 325 -24.06 -23.37 6.24
CA ALA A 325 -25.33 -23.91 5.73
C ALA A 325 -25.14 -25.26 5.02
N GLY A 326 -24.05 -25.41 4.26
CA GLY A 326 -23.72 -26.70 3.62
C GLY A 326 -23.48 -27.82 4.62
N ILE A 327 -22.72 -27.57 5.69
CA ILE A 327 -22.53 -28.56 6.77
C ILE A 327 -23.83 -28.88 7.50
N LEU A 328 -24.66 -27.88 7.78
CA LEU A 328 -25.97 -28.10 8.41
C LEU A 328 -26.89 -28.96 7.55
N HIS A 329 -26.87 -28.75 6.23
CA HIS A 329 -27.78 -29.43 5.31
C HIS A 329 -27.29 -30.83 4.92
N PHE A 330 -25.99 -31.04 4.64
CA PHE A 330 -25.46 -32.31 4.11
C PHE A 330 -24.76 -33.18 5.18
N SER A 331 -24.43 -32.63 6.34
CA SER A 331 -23.73 -33.32 7.44
C SER A 331 -22.37 -33.95 7.04
N ASP A 332 -21.87 -33.69 5.83
CA ASP A 332 -20.62 -34.22 5.26
C ASP A 332 -19.85 -33.11 4.56
N ALA A 333 -18.55 -33.05 4.80
CA ALA A 333 -17.64 -32.06 4.23
C ALA A 333 -16.90 -32.55 2.96
N THR A 334 -17.16 -33.80 2.51
CA THR A 334 -16.42 -34.39 1.38
C THR A 334 -16.54 -33.57 0.11
N HIS A 335 -17.70 -33.00 -0.13
CA HIS A 335 -18.00 -32.15 -1.31
C HIS A 335 -18.13 -30.66 -0.99
N ALA A 336 -17.47 -30.17 0.06
CA ALA A 336 -17.64 -28.80 0.54
C ALA A 336 -17.32 -27.72 -0.51
N ASP A 337 -16.38 -27.94 -1.41
CA ASP A 337 -16.08 -27.01 -2.52
C ASP A 337 -17.34 -26.79 -3.41
N TRP A 338 -18.27 -27.75 -3.45
CA TRP A 338 -19.44 -27.74 -4.33
C TRP A 338 -20.76 -27.34 -3.61
N PHE A 339 -20.74 -27.03 -2.33
CA PHE A 339 -21.93 -26.53 -1.60
C PHE A 339 -22.58 -25.34 -2.30
N VAL A 340 -21.79 -24.53 -2.99
CA VAL A 340 -22.24 -23.41 -3.80
C VAL A 340 -23.30 -23.83 -4.85
N LEU A 341 -23.14 -25.02 -5.47
CA LEU A 341 -24.07 -25.59 -6.44
C LEU A 341 -25.10 -26.53 -5.80
N MET A 342 -24.67 -27.29 -4.80
CA MET A 342 -25.52 -28.33 -4.18
C MET A 342 -26.67 -27.74 -3.37
N LEU A 343 -26.46 -26.62 -2.64
CA LEU A 343 -27.51 -26.00 -1.83
C LEU A 343 -28.74 -25.58 -2.65
N PRO A 344 -28.61 -24.80 -3.76
CA PRO A 344 -29.79 -24.47 -4.56
C PRO A 344 -30.40 -25.69 -5.28
N MET A 345 -29.60 -26.71 -5.60
CA MET A 345 -30.12 -27.95 -6.22
C MET A 345 -30.93 -28.79 -5.23
N ALA A 346 -30.49 -28.88 -3.97
CA ALA A 346 -31.20 -29.61 -2.89
C ALA A 346 -32.59 -29.03 -2.67
N GLU A 347 -32.74 -27.70 -2.78
CA GLU A 347 -34.00 -26.99 -2.63
C GLU A 347 -34.76 -26.83 -3.97
N SER A 348 -34.39 -27.58 -4.98
CA SER A 348 -35.04 -27.58 -6.30
C SER A 348 -35.04 -26.21 -7.00
N GLN A 349 -34.14 -25.29 -6.64
CA GLN A 349 -34.02 -23.94 -7.21
C GLN A 349 -33.13 -23.97 -8.47
N GLN A 350 -33.64 -24.59 -9.55
CA GLN A 350 -32.87 -24.90 -10.75
C GLN A 350 -32.32 -23.63 -11.46
N LEU A 351 -33.09 -22.55 -11.50
CA LEU A 351 -32.65 -21.29 -12.12
C LEU A 351 -31.51 -20.63 -11.35
N LEU A 352 -31.59 -20.67 -10.00
CA LEU A 352 -30.51 -20.18 -9.16
C LEU A 352 -29.25 -21.03 -9.32
N ALA A 353 -29.39 -22.36 -9.30
CA ALA A 353 -28.27 -23.27 -9.54
C ALA A 353 -27.58 -23.01 -10.87
N LEU A 354 -28.35 -22.79 -11.94
CA LEU A 354 -27.83 -22.45 -13.25
C LEU A 354 -27.12 -21.08 -13.28
N PHE A 355 -27.68 -20.07 -12.62
CA PHE A 355 -27.04 -18.74 -12.50
C PHE A 355 -25.74 -18.82 -11.68
N VAL A 356 -25.73 -19.57 -10.61
CA VAL A 356 -24.54 -19.81 -9.79
C VAL A 356 -23.47 -20.58 -10.59
N TYR A 357 -23.87 -21.57 -11.39
CA TYR A 357 -22.98 -22.27 -12.29
C TYR A 357 -22.33 -21.31 -13.33
N LEU A 358 -23.12 -20.39 -13.91
CA LEU A 358 -22.58 -19.36 -14.80
C LEU A 358 -21.59 -18.45 -14.08
N GLY A 359 -21.83 -18.10 -12.81
CA GLY A 359 -20.90 -17.37 -11.97
C GLY A 359 -19.56 -18.09 -11.79
N GLY A 360 -19.60 -19.40 -11.51
CA GLY A 360 -18.42 -20.24 -11.41
C GLY A 360 -17.68 -20.43 -12.73
N MET A 361 -18.42 -20.62 -13.84
CA MET A 361 -17.84 -20.65 -15.18
C MET A 361 -17.17 -19.33 -15.53
N SER A 362 -17.81 -18.20 -15.25
CA SER A 362 -17.26 -16.85 -15.42
C SER A 362 -15.95 -16.66 -14.62
N ALA A 363 -15.90 -17.17 -13.39
CA ALA A 363 -14.71 -17.10 -12.56
C ALA A 363 -13.53 -17.92 -13.12
N ALA A 364 -13.83 -19.04 -13.79
CA ALA A 364 -12.82 -19.91 -14.39
C ALA A 364 -12.35 -19.39 -15.75
N THR A 365 -13.28 -19.00 -16.64
CA THR A 365 -12.97 -18.62 -18.02
C THR A 365 -12.10 -17.38 -18.12
N GLY A 366 -12.42 -16.33 -17.39
CA GLY A 366 -11.65 -15.08 -17.41
C GLY A 366 -10.20 -15.28 -16.98
N MET A 367 -9.97 -16.14 -15.98
CA MET A 367 -8.61 -16.50 -15.57
C MET A 367 -7.84 -17.20 -16.69
N VAL A 368 -8.41 -18.25 -17.26
CA VAL A 368 -7.71 -19.09 -18.25
C VAL A 368 -7.35 -18.28 -19.49
N ILE A 369 -8.27 -17.44 -19.96
CA ILE A 369 -8.05 -16.61 -21.14
C ILE A 369 -6.88 -15.65 -20.93
N VAL A 370 -6.88 -14.88 -19.84
CA VAL A 370 -5.81 -13.90 -19.58
C VAL A 370 -4.47 -14.57 -19.33
N GLU A 371 -4.47 -15.66 -18.56
CA GLU A 371 -3.26 -16.39 -18.22
C GLU A 371 -2.58 -16.97 -19.47
N THR A 372 -3.37 -17.58 -20.34
CA THR A 372 -2.82 -18.17 -21.59
C THR A 372 -2.31 -17.11 -22.56
N ILE A 373 -2.94 -15.94 -22.63
CA ILE A 373 -2.44 -14.80 -23.42
C ILE A 373 -1.12 -14.29 -22.85
N ALA A 374 -1.04 -14.07 -21.53
CA ALA A 374 0.19 -13.64 -20.87
C ALA A 374 1.34 -14.64 -21.07
N LEU A 375 1.09 -15.93 -20.82
CA LEU A 375 2.09 -16.98 -21.01
C LEU A 375 2.49 -17.14 -22.48
N SER A 376 1.56 -17.03 -23.44
CA SER A 376 1.89 -17.10 -24.86
C SER A 376 2.81 -15.96 -25.30
N THR A 377 2.62 -14.78 -24.76
CA THR A 377 3.50 -13.63 -25.00
C THR A 377 4.89 -13.89 -24.42
N MET A 378 4.98 -14.41 -23.20
CA MET A 378 6.25 -14.77 -22.56
C MET A 378 6.97 -15.87 -23.35
N ILE A 379 6.28 -16.95 -23.74
CA ILE A 379 6.87 -18.05 -24.55
C ILE A 379 7.38 -17.50 -25.87
N CYS A 380 6.60 -16.70 -26.59
CA CYS A 380 6.99 -16.13 -27.86
C CYS A 380 8.22 -15.21 -27.69
N ASN A 381 8.18 -14.26 -26.77
CA ASN A 381 9.17 -13.18 -26.65
C ASN A 381 10.48 -13.64 -25.98
N ASP A 382 10.36 -14.48 -24.92
CA ASP A 382 11.47 -14.79 -24.01
C ASP A 382 12.06 -16.20 -24.22
N LEU A 383 11.33 -17.13 -24.88
CA LEU A 383 11.83 -18.46 -25.20
C LEU A 383 12.10 -18.64 -26.72
N VAL A 384 11.05 -18.39 -27.54
CA VAL A 384 11.13 -18.74 -28.96
C VAL A 384 11.93 -17.70 -29.75
N MET A 385 11.69 -16.41 -29.54
CA MET A 385 12.36 -15.34 -30.28
C MET A 385 13.87 -15.32 -30.08
N PRO A 386 14.43 -15.42 -28.83
CA PRO A 386 15.89 -15.48 -28.67
C PRO A 386 16.57 -16.66 -29.37
N VAL A 387 15.87 -17.78 -29.49
CA VAL A 387 16.35 -18.95 -30.22
C VAL A 387 16.27 -18.72 -31.74
N LEU A 388 15.13 -18.22 -32.21
CA LEU A 388 14.87 -17.96 -33.62
C LEU A 388 15.88 -16.98 -34.24
N ILE A 389 16.23 -15.93 -33.52
CA ILE A 389 17.18 -14.90 -33.95
C ILE A 389 18.60 -15.50 -34.10
N ARG A 390 18.97 -16.52 -33.33
CA ARG A 390 20.31 -17.14 -33.34
C ARG A 390 20.46 -18.24 -34.39
N LEU A 391 19.36 -18.78 -34.86
CA LEU A 391 19.41 -19.86 -35.89
C LEU A 391 19.62 -19.25 -37.27
N PRO A 392 20.59 -19.76 -38.08
CA PRO A 392 20.80 -19.35 -39.48
C PRO A 392 19.72 -19.97 -40.37
N ILE A 393 18.44 -19.71 -40.08
CA ILE A 393 17.34 -20.26 -40.90
C ILE A 393 17.20 -19.35 -42.12
N THR A 394 17.60 -19.83 -43.28
CA THR A 394 17.44 -19.18 -44.59
C THR A 394 16.02 -18.72 -44.86
N ALA A 395 15.01 -19.39 -44.31
CA ALA A 395 13.59 -19.00 -44.36
C ALA A 395 13.29 -17.72 -43.59
N VAL A 396 13.99 -17.43 -42.49
CA VAL A 396 13.83 -16.20 -41.69
C VAL A 396 14.62 -15.03 -42.30
N SER A 397 15.75 -15.33 -42.96
CA SER A 397 16.60 -14.32 -43.58
C SER A 397 16.01 -13.73 -44.88
N GLY A 398 15.08 -14.45 -45.53
CA GLY A 398 14.42 -14.01 -46.77
C GLY A 398 13.03 -13.41 -46.64
N GLN A 399 12.38 -13.49 -45.47
CA GLN A 399 11.06 -12.91 -45.25
C GLN A 399 11.12 -11.44 -44.79
N ASN A 400 10.49 -10.57 -45.60
CA ASN A 400 10.37 -9.13 -45.28
C ASN A 400 9.36 -8.82 -44.17
N ASP A 401 8.53 -9.77 -43.74
CA ASP A 401 7.51 -9.60 -42.69
C ASP A 401 7.41 -10.86 -41.81
N LEU A 402 7.78 -10.72 -40.54
CA LEU A 402 7.74 -11.78 -39.53
C LEU A 402 6.46 -11.78 -38.68
N ARG A 403 5.53 -10.83 -38.90
CA ARG A 403 4.30 -10.71 -38.12
C ARG A 403 3.47 -11.99 -38.14
N GLY A 404 3.31 -12.56 -39.33
CA GLY A 404 2.55 -13.82 -39.48
C GLY A 404 3.14 -14.95 -38.64
N LEU A 405 4.47 -15.09 -38.67
CA LEU A 405 5.17 -16.11 -37.89
C LEU A 405 5.00 -15.92 -36.39
N LEU A 406 5.15 -14.68 -35.89
CA LEU A 406 4.95 -14.37 -34.48
C LEU A 406 3.52 -14.67 -34.00
N LEU A 407 2.51 -14.35 -34.81
CA LEU A 407 1.12 -14.69 -34.53
C LEU A 407 0.89 -16.21 -34.46
N ILE A 408 1.48 -16.96 -35.38
CA ILE A 408 1.40 -18.43 -35.36
C ILE A 408 2.05 -18.99 -34.10
N ILE A 409 3.22 -18.49 -33.70
CA ILE A 409 3.92 -18.91 -32.48
C ILE A 409 3.06 -18.64 -31.25
N ARG A 410 2.47 -17.43 -31.11
CA ARG A 410 1.58 -17.08 -29.99
C ARG A 410 0.35 -17.99 -29.95
N ARG A 411 -0.31 -18.22 -31.08
CA ARG A 411 -1.47 -19.12 -31.19
C ARG A 411 -1.14 -20.58 -30.85
N ALA A 412 -0.02 -21.07 -31.33
CA ALA A 412 0.46 -22.40 -30.97
C ALA A 412 0.80 -22.51 -29.48
N SER A 413 1.39 -21.47 -28.90
CA SER A 413 1.68 -21.43 -27.46
C SER A 413 0.40 -21.42 -26.60
N ILE A 414 -0.67 -20.74 -27.02
CA ILE A 414 -1.98 -20.76 -26.32
C ILE A 414 -2.51 -22.21 -26.31
N VAL A 415 -2.53 -22.86 -27.48
CA VAL A 415 -3.00 -24.26 -27.59
C VAL A 415 -2.14 -25.17 -26.73
N LEU A 416 -0.81 -25.03 -26.81
CA LEU A 416 0.13 -25.86 -26.05
C LEU A 416 -0.10 -25.73 -24.53
N VAL A 417 -0.20 -24.50 -24.01
CA VAL A 417 -0.40 -24.24 -22.55
C VAL A 417 -1.72 -24.84 -22.08
N LEU A 418 -2.79 -24.69 -22.85
CA LEU A 418 -4.10 -25.27 -22.50
C LEU A 418 -4.10 -26.80 -22.55
N MET A 419 -3.44 -27.38 -23.54
CA MET A 419 -3.30 -28.85 -23.62
C MET A 419 -2.43 -29.40 -22.49
N LEU A 420 -1.37 -28.70 -22.08
CA LEU A 420 -0.60 -29.05 -20.89
C LEU A 420 -1.44 -28.95 -19.60
N GLY A 421 -2.27 -27.92 -19.48
CA GLY A 421 -3.23 -27.78 -18.37
C GLY A 421 -4.26 -28.91 -18.34
N TYR A 422 -4.79 -29.28 -19.50
CA TYR A 422 -5.68 -30.42 -19.65
C TYR A 422 -4.98 -31.75 -19.30
N ALA A 423 -3.78 -31.98 -19.82
CA ALA A 423 -3.00 -33.20 -19.51
C ALA A 423 -2.70 -33.29 -18.01
N TYR A 424 -2.35 -32.19 -17.36
CA TYR A 424 -2.14 -32.15 -15.91
C TYR A 424 -3.44 -32.48 -15.15
N PHE A 425 -4.57 -31.92 -15.56
CA PHE A 425 -5.87 -32.23 -14.98
C PHE A 425 -6.21 -33.72 -15.11
N HIS A 426 -6.05 -34.29 -16.31
CA HIS A 426 -6.37 -35.68 -16.61
C HIS A 426 -5.49 -36.68 -15.84
N THR A 427 -4.23 -36.32 -15.53
CA THR A 427 -3.27 -37.23 -14.87
C THR A 427 -3.21 -37.07 -13.36
N ILE A 428 -3.40 -35.84 -12.85
CA ILE A 428 -3.11 -35.50 -11.45
C ILE A 428 -4.35 -34.89 -10.72
N GLY A 429 -5.29 -34.35 -11.50
CA GLY A 429 -6.38 -33.50 -10.98
C GLY A 429 -7.34 -34.15 -10.00
N GLU A 430 -7.40 -35.49 -9.91
CA GLU A 430 -8.32 -36.18 -9.00
C GLU A 430 -7.89 -36.16 -7.53
N PHE A 431 -6.59 -36.15 -7.28
CA PHE A 431 -6.05 -36.43 -5.94
C PHE A 431 -6.12 -35.25 -4.98
N TYR A 432 -6.45 -34.02 -5.44
CA TYR A 432 -6.29 -32.82 -4.62
C TYR A 432 -7.49 -31.91 -4.62
N ALA A 433 -7.76 -31.30 -3.46
CA ALA A 433 -8.70 -30.19 -3.33
C ALA A 433 -8.26 -28.98 -4.18
N LEU A 434 -9.25 -28.22 -4.67
CA LEU A 434 -9.00 -27.03 -5.51
C LEU A 434 -8.00 -26.06 -4.85
N VAL A 435 -8.07 -25.93 -3.53
CA VAL A 435 -7.21 -24.98 -2.77
C VAL A 435 -5.74 -25.36 -2.80
N SER A 436 -5.40 -26.63 -2.60
CA SER A 436 -4.00 -27.09 -2.56
C SER A 436 -3.30 -26.86 -3.89
N ILE A 437 -3.98 -27.12 -5.01
CA ILE A 437 -3.44 -26.90 -6.38
C ILE A 437 -3.11 -25.41 -6.59
N GLY A 438 -3.98 -24.50 -6.14
CA GLY A 438 -3.76 -23.06 -6.29
C GLY A 438 -2.57 -22.53 -5.48
N LEU A 439 -2.39 -23.01 -4.24
CA LEU A 439 -1.28 -22.60 -3.39
C LEU A 439 0.09 -23.06 -3.91
N VAL A 440 0.16 -24.20 -4.60
CA VAL A 440 1.36 -24.67 -5.29
C VAL A 440 1.81 -23.65 -6.34
N SER A 441 0.87 -23.13 -7.12
CA SER A 441 1.14 -22.11 -8.15
C SER A 441 1.55 -20.77 -7.53
N PHE A 442 0.94 -20.37 -6.40
CA PHE A 442 1.32 -19.16 -5.67
C PHE A 442 2.75 -19.26 -5.13
N ALA A 443 3.15 -20.42 -4.63
CA ALA A 443 4.51 -20.67 -4.14
C ALA A 443 5.55 -20.63 -5.29
N ALA A 444 5.17 -21.05 -6.52
CA ALA A 444 6.02 -20.95 -7.69
C ALA A 444 6.27 -19.49 -8.09
N VAL A 445 5.23 -18.67 -8.23
CA VAL A 445 5.39 -17.28 -8.64
C VAL A 445 5.98 -16.39 -7.53
N ALA A 446 5.86 -16.78 -6.26
CA ALA A 446 6.55 -16.12 -5.17
C ALA A 446 8.08 -16.14 -5.33
N GLN A 447 8.64 -17.09 -6.09
CA GLN A 447 10.07 -17.14 -6.40
C GLN A 447 10.55 -15.92 -7.20
N PHE A 448 9.67 -15.17 -7.85
CA PHE A 448 10.02 -13.92 -8.54
C PHE A 448 10.26 -12.75 -7.56
N ALA A 449 9.76 -12.84 -6.33
CA ALA A 449 9.82 -11.74 -5.36
C ALA A 449 11.23 -11.21 -5.08
N PRO A 450 12.26 -12.02 -4.78
CA PRO A 450 13.59 -11.50 -4.49
C PRO A 450 14.20 -10.75 -5.67
N SER A 451 14.11 -11.30 -6.89
CA SER A 451 14.65 -10.67 -8.09
C SER A 451 13.88 -9.41 -8.51
N MET A 452 12.55 -9.39 -8.34
CA MET A 452 11.72 -8.26 -8.74
C MET A 452 11.74 -7.14 -7.70
N LEU A 453 11.44 -7.44 -6.43
CA LEU A 453 11.45 -6.44 -5.35
C LEU A 453 12.88 -5.94 -5.10
N GLY A 454 13.86 -6.85 -5.00
CA GLY A 454 15.27 -6.47 -4.93
C GLY A 454 15.68 -5.61 -6.13
N GLY A 455 15.20 -5.94 -7.33
CA GLY A 455 15.48 -5.20 -8.55
C GLY A 455 14.99 -3.75 -8.55
N ILE A 456 13.84 -3.44 -7.95
CA ILE A 456 13.27 -2.08 -7.92
C ILE A 456 13.74 -1.24 -6.72
N PHE A 457 14.35 -1.86 -5.68
CA PHE A 457 14.80 -1.13 -4.48
C PHE A 457 16.32 -1.19 -4.25
N TRP A 458 17.03 -2.16 -4.80
CA TRP A 458 18.45 -2.35 -4.56
C TRP A 458 19.27 -2.30 -5.85
N LYS A 459 20.19 -1.32 -5.97
CA LYS A 459 21.07 -1.15 -7.13
C LYS A 459 22.10 -2.28 -7.27
N GLY A 460 22.52 -2.90 -6.14
CA GLY A 460 23.56 -3.92 -6.09
C GLY A 460 23.15 -5.31 -6.63
N GLY A 461 21.85 -5.52 -6.91
CA GLY A 461 21.39 -6.78 -7.49
C GLY A 461 21.95 -7.02 -8.90
N THR A 462 22.59 -8.19 -9.13
CA THR A 462 23.21 -8.58 -10.41
C THR A 462 22.39 -9.63 -11.15
N ARG A 463 22.62 -9.75 -12.46
CA ARG A 463 22.05 -10.81 -13.30
C ARG A 463 22.39 -12.21 -12.79
N ALA A 464 23.64 -12.42 -12.40
CA ALA A 464 24.09 -13.71 -11.86
C ALA A 464 23.35 -14.06 -10.57
N GLY A 465 23.21 -13.07 -9.65
CA GLY A 465 22.46 -13.24 -8.42
C GLY A 465 20.99 -13.56 -8.67
N ALA A 466 20.32 -12.80 -9.55
CA ALA A 466 18.91 -13.03 -9.88
C ALA A 466 18.68 -14.44 -10.48
N LEU A 467 19.54 -14.88 -11.40
CA LEU A 467 19.44 -16.20 -12.00
C LEU A 467 19.70 -17.30 -10.96
N SER A 468 20.73 -17.15 -10.13
CA SER A 468 21.06 -18.13 -9.08
C SER A 468 19.96 -18.27 -8.06
N GLY A 469 19.38 -17.13 -7.61
CA GLY A 469 18.26 -17.12 -6.67
C GLY A 469 17.03 -17.83 -7.24
N LEU A 470 16.62 -17.46 -8.45
CA LEU A 470 15.49 -18.09 -9.14
C LEU A 470 15.65 -19.59 -9.34
N ILE A 471 16.82 -20.04 -9.79
CA ILE A 471 17.11 -21.47 -10.00
C ILE A 471 17.11 -22.23 -8.67
N ALA A 472 17.77 -21.70 -7.63
CA ALA A 472 17.83 -22.34 -6.33
C ALA A 472 16.43 -22.46 -5.70
N GLY A 473 15.66 -21.38 -5.69
CA GLY A 473 14.29 -21.39 -5.17
C GLY A 473 13.38 -22.31 -5.95
N PHE A 474 13.46 -22.30 -7.28
CA PHE A 474 12.66 -23.16 -8.14
C PHE A 474 12.97 -24.66 -7.96
N ILE A 475 14.24 -25.05 -7.84
CA ILE A 475 14.61 -26.45 -7.58
C ILE A 475 14.02 -26.91 -6.26
N VAL A 476 14.14 -26.12 -5.20
CA VAL A 476 13.58 -26.48 -3.89
C VAL A 476 12.06 -26.54 -3.92
N TRP A 477 11.39 -25.58 -4.58
CA TRP A 477 9.95 -25.61 -4.79
C TRP A 477 9.50 -26.86 -5.55
N ALA A 478 10.17 -27.17 -6.68
CA ALA A 478 9.82 -28.32 -7.51
C ALA A 478 10.03 -29.65 -6.79
N TYR A 479 11.05 -29.72 -5.95
CA TYR A 479 11.36 -30.88 -5.13
C TYR A 479 10.33 -31.11 -4.00
N THR A 480 9.89 -30.04 -3.33
CA THR A 480 9.06 -30.12 -2.13
C THR A 480 7.56 -30.13 -2.38
N LEU A 481 7.07 -29.61 -3.51
CA LEU A 481 5.65 -29.57 -3.84
C LEU A 481 5.30 -30.38 -5.11
N PRO A 482 5.76 -30.06 -6.34
CA PRO A 482 5.41 -30.84 -7.54
C PRO A 482 5.83 -32.30 -7.49
N LEU A 483 7.05 -32.61 -7.05
CA LEU A 483 7.56 -33.98 -7.01
C LEU A 483 6.69 -34.95 -6.18
N PRO A 484 6.28 -34.64 -4.95
CA PRO A 484 5.36 -35.49 -4.20
C PRO A 484 4.03 -35.76 -4.93
N TYR A 485 3.50 -34.78 -5.67
CA TYR A 485 2.29 -34.98 -6.48
C TYR A 485 2.50 -35.98 -7.62
N LEU A 486 3.66 -35.93 -8.27
CA LEU A 486 4.03 -36.90 -9.31
C LEU A 486 4.25 -38.29 -8.73
N VAL A 487 4.76 -38.41 -7.50
CA VAL A 487 4.87 -39.69 -6.76
C VAL A 487 3.47 -40.27 -6.47
N GLN A 488 2.52 -39.45 -6.01
CA GLN A 488 1.16 -39.91 -5.73
C GLN A 488 0.41 -40.31 -7.00
N ALA A 489 0.69 -39.68 -8.14
CA ALA A 489 0.20 -40.08 -9.46
C ALA A 489 0.86 -41.36 -10.03
N GLY A 490 1.76 -42.00 -9.26
CA GLY A 490 2.43 -43.24 -9.67
C GLY A 490 3.58 -43.06 -10.67
N LEU A 491 3.98 -41.83 -11.00
CA LEU A 491 5.06 -41.53 -11.94
C LEU A 491 6.46 -41.74 -11.34
N PHE A 492 6.59 -41.73 -10.02
CA PHE A 492 7.83 -41.96 -9.26
C PHE A 492 7.59 -42.92 -8.09
N PRO A 493 8.64 -43.67 -7.64
CA PRO A 493 8.51 -44.57 -6.50
C PRO A 493 8.08 -43.89 -5.22
N ALA A 494 7.16 -44.48 -4.44
CA ALA A 494 6.66 -43.97 -3.16
C ALA A 494 7.80 -43.74 -2.14
N SER A 495 8.89 -44.50 -2.21
CA SER A 495 10.07 -44.38 -1.34
C SER A 495 10.70 -42.98 -1.36
N PHE A 496 10.55 -42.22 -2.44
CA PHE A 496 11.02 -40.84 -2.51
C PHE A 496 10.39 -39.94 -1.43
N VAL A 497 9.12 -40.15 -1.12
CA VAL A 497 8.39 -39.34 -0.13
C VAL A 497 8.50 -39.96 1.26
N THR A 498 8.46 -41.31 1.36
CA THR A 498 8.41 -42.03 2.67
C THR A 498 9.77 -42.14 3.33
N GLU A 499 10.83 -42.37 2.55
CA GLU A 499 12.19 -42.64 3.06
C GLU A 499 13.16 -41.50 2.69
N GLY A 500 12.80 -40.71 1.67
CA GLY A 500 13.66 -39.72 1.03
C GLY A 500 14.55 -40.32 -0.08
N PRO A 501 15.09 -39.49 -0.98
CA PRO A 501 16.03 -39.94 -2.01
C PRO A 501 17.22 -40.65 -1.39
N PHE A 502 17.59 -41.78 -1.98
CA PHE A 502 18.71 -42.64 -1.50
C PHE A 502 18.55 -43.11 -0.05
N GLY A 503 17.34 -43.12 0.54
CA GLY A 503 17.09 -43.49 1.93
C GLY A 503 17.52 -42.43 2.97
N ILE A 504 17.85 -41.19 2.53
CA ILE A 504 18.29 -40.13 3.42
C ILE A 504 17.08 -39.41 4.00
N GLN A 505 16.78 -39.65 5.28
CA GLN A 505 15.61 -39.08 5.98
C GLN A 505 15.57 -37.55 6.03
N LEU A 506 16.75 -36.89 6.08
CA LEU A 506 16.86 -35.43 6.05
C LEU A 506 16.41 -34.80 4.73
N LEU A 507 16.33 -35.61 3.66
CA LEU A 507 15.90 -35.16 2.33
C LEU A 507 14.45 -35.48 2.02
N LYS A 508 13.64 -35.91 3.00
CA LYS A 508 12.21 -36.14 2.76
C LYS A 508 11.53 -34.86 2.28
N PRO A 509 10.80 -34.85 1.14
CA PRO A 509 10.22 -33.64 0.57
C PRO A 509 9.28 -32.90 1.55
N TYR A 510 8.48 -33.64 2.34
CA TYR A 510 7.55 -33.06 3.33
C TYR A 510 8.18 -32.73 4.70
N HIS A 511 9.44 -33.12 4.93
CA HIS A 511 10.17 -32.90 6.20
C HIS A 511 11.63 -32.57 5.93
N LEU A 512 11.87 -31.71 4.93
CA LEU A 512 13.20 -31.33 4.47
C LEU A 512 14.00 -30.76 5.65
N PHE A 513 15.22 -31.29 5.86
CA PHE A 513 16.12 -30.97 6.98
C PHE A 513 15.49 -31.15 8.37
N GLY A 514 14.50 -32.04 8.51
CA GLY A 514 13.92 -32.43 9.80
C GLY A 514 12.87 -31.48 10.37
N LEU A 515 12.38 -30.52 9.61
CA LEU A 515 11.27 -29.64 10.01
C LEU A 515 9.94 -30.43 9.97
N GLN A 516 9.39 -30.78 11.16
CA GLN A 516 8.20 -31.64 11.30
C GLN A 516 6.91 -30.89 11.63
N HIS A 517 6.97 -29.59 11.99
CA HIS A 517 5.83 -28.85 12.55
C HIS A 517 5.13 -27.91 11.54
N LEU A 518 5.60 -27.89 10.28
CA LEU A 518 5.01 -27.08 9.22
C LEU A 518 4.20 -27.94 8.28
N ASN A 519 3.10 -27.39 7.74
CA ASN A 519 2.43 -28.05 6.65
C ASN A 519 3.33 -28.04 5.39
N PRO A 520 3.09 -28.95 4.41
CA PRO A 520 3.96 -29.07 3.23
C PRO A 520 4.16 -27.77 2.45
N ILE A 521 3.12 -26.91 2.36
CA ILE A 521 3.19 -25.63 1.64
C ILE A 521 4.07 -24.63 2.38
N SER A 522 3.85 -24.47 3.69
CA SER A 522 4.64 -23.53 4.52
C SER A 522 6.10 -23.93 4.57
N GLN A 523 6.38 -25.22 4.66
CA GLN A 523 7.74 -25.76 4.62
C GLN A 523 8.42 -25.50 3.27
N SER A 524 7.73 -25.75 2.17
CA SER A 524 8.24 -25.49 0.84
C SER A 524 8.57 -24.01 0.64
N VAL A 525 7.66 -23.13 1.04
CA VAL A 525 7.86 -21.67 0.94
C VAL A 525 9.05 -21.23 1.78
N PHE A 526 9.16 -21.72 3.01
CA PHE A 526 10.28 -21.38 3.90
C PHE A 526 11.63 -21.73 3.26
N TRP A 527 11.82 -22.97 2.84
CA TRP A 527 13.08 -23.41 2.27
C TRP A 527 13.36 -22.81 0.89
N SER A 528 12.37 -22.79 -0.01
CA SER A 528 12.57 -22.23 -1.35
C SER A 528 12.88 -20.73 -1.31
N MET A 529 12.21 -19.97 -0.46
CA MET A 529 12.51 -18.54 -0.30
C MET A 529 13.86 -18.29 0.39
N LEU A 530 14.21 -19.09 1.39
CA LEU A 530 15.51 -19.00 2.05
C LEU A 530 16.66 -19.23 1.06
N PHE A 531 16.61 -20.29 0.26
CA PHE A 531 17.64 -20.58 -0.75
C PHE A 531 17.65 -19.53 -1.87
N ASN A 532 16.46 -19.06 -2.31
CA ASN A 532 16.34 -18.02 -3.33
C ASN A 532 16.99 -16.71 -2.85
N ILE A 533 16.57 -16.19 -1.69
CA ILE A 533 17.07 -14.92 -1.15
C ILE A 533 18.56 -15.02 -0.86
N SER A 534 19.02 -16.12 -0.26
CA SER A 534 20.42 -16.31 0.09
C SER A 534 21.32 -16.37 -1.15
N ALA A 535 20.88 -17.10 -2.19
CA ALA A 535 21.61 -17.18 -3.46
C ALA A 535 21.56 -15.83 -4.20
N TYR A 536 20.41 -15.15 -4.24
CA TYR A 536 20.27 -13.83 -4.87
C TYR A 536 21.24 -12.80 -4.24
N ILE A 537 21.22 -12.66 -2.92
CA ILE A 537 22.05 -11.70 -2.22
C ILE A 537 23.53 -12.13 -2.28
N GLY A 538 23.84 -13.39 -1.92
CA GLY A 538 25.21 -13.88 -1.84
C GLY A 538 25.95 -13.78 -3.19
N VAL A 539 25.34 -14.25 -4.28
CA VAL A 539 25.94 -14.16 -5.62
C VAL A 539 25.99 -12.72 -6.12
N SER A 540 24.97 -11.87 -5.80
CA SER A 540 25.01 -10.45 -6.19
C SER A 540 26.17 -9.70 -5.54
N VAL A 541 26.44 -9.95 -4.27
CA VAL A 541 27.56 -9.30 -3.54
C VAL A 541 28.92 -9.79 -4.07
N MET A 542 29.00 -11.05 -4.47
CA MET A 542 30.24 -11.65 -5.00
C MET A 542 30.51 -11.34 -6.48
N SER A 543 29.50 -10.90 -7.23
CA SER A 543 29.61 -10.65 -8.66
C SER A 543 29.61 -9.15 -9.00
N ARG A 544 30.35 -8.78 -10.05
CA ARG A 544 30.37 -7.38 -10.53
C ARG A 544 29.30 -7.19 -11.62
N PRO A 545 28.44 -6.17 -11.52
CA PRO A 545 27.46 -5.86 -12.56
C PRO A 545 28.17 -5.36 -13.82
N ARG A 546 27.64 -5.71 -14.98
CA ARG A 546 28.04 -5.13 -16.26
C ARG A 546 27.54 -3.68 -16.36
N ALA A 547 28.14 -2.85 -17.23
CA ALA A 547 27.72 -1.46 -17.40
C ALA A 547 26.20 -1.33 -17.70
N VAL A 548 25.66 -2.15 -18.59
CA VAL A 548 24.23 -2.17 -18.92
C VAL A 548 23.37 -2.56 -17.72
N GLU A 549 23.81 -3.49 -16.89
CA GLU A 549 23.09 -3.88 -15.66
C GLU A 549 23.08 -2.72 -14.65
N ALA A 550 24.20 -2.01 -14.48
CA ALA A 550 24.32 -0.88 -13.57
C ALA A 550 23.42 0.28 -14.00
N THR A 551 23.38 0.60 -15.31
CA THR A 551 22.52 1.65 -15.85
C THR A 551 21.03 1.31 -15.68
N GLN A 552 20.63 0.08 -16.00
CA GLN A 552 19.25 -0.38 -15.76
C GLN A 552 18.90 -0.38 -14.28
N ALA A 553 19.85 -0.77 -13.41
CA ALA A 553 19.65 -0.71 -11.95
C ALA A 553 19.37 0.70 -11.45
N ALA A 554 20.15 1.68 -11.90
CA ALA A 554 19.94 3.09 -11.54
C ALA A 554 18.55 3.58 -12.00
N PHE A 555 18.18 3.29 -13.25
CA PHE A 555 16.89 3.65 -13.79
C PHE A 555 15.71 3.03 -13.01
N PHE A 556 15.75 1.70 -12.74
CA PHE A 556 14.67 1.01 -12.04
C PHE A 556 14.52 1.49 -10.60
N VAL A 557 15.63 1.76 -9.90
CA VAL A 557 15.60 2.24 -8.51
C VAL A 557 15.14 3.70 -8.44
N GLU A 558 15.51 4.54 -9.41
CA GLU A 558 15.26 5.99 -9.39
C GLU A 558 14.30 6.45 -10.49
N VAL A 559 13.39 5.58 -10.94
CA VAL A 559 12.46 5.86 -12.07
C VAL A 559 11.69 7.17 -11.92
N PHE A 560 11.37 7.60 -10.71
CA PHE A 560 10.65 8.87 -10.48
C PHE A 560 11.52 10.12 -10.71
N LYS A 561 12.86 9.99 -10.64
CA LYS A 561 13.79 11.07 -10.92
C LYS A 561 14.03 11.24 -12.43
N TYR A 562 14.00 10.13 -13.19
CA TYR A 562 14.31 10.10 -14.63
C TYR A 562 13.09 10.15 -15.56
N SER A 563 11.89 10.41 -15.02
CA SER A 563 10.65 10.40 -15.82
C SER A 563 10.40 11.65 -16.67
N GLY A 564 11.39 12.53 -16.85
CA GLY A 564 11.37 13.67 -17.79
C GLY A 564 11.91 13.27 -19.17
N GLU A 565 11.65 14.08 -20.20
CA GLU A 565 12.00 13.86 -21.62
C GLU A 565 13.51 13.66 -21.90
N THR A 566 14.38 13.90 -20.93
CA THR A 566 15.84 13.88 -21.05
C THR A 566 16.50 12.52 -20.74
N GLY A 567 15.74 11.48 -20.37
CA GLY A 567 16.30 10.18 -19.95
C GLY A 567 16.62 9.19 -21.08
N ASP A 568 16.27 9.48 -22.32
CA ASP A 568 16.27 8.47 -23.41
C ASP A 568 17.66 8.22 -24.04
N SER A 569 18.57 9.19 -24.02
CA SER A 569 19.89 9.10 -24.66
C SER A 569 20.93 8.27 -23.88
N LEU A 570 20.66 7.88 -22.63
CA LEU A 570 21.60 7.19 -21.73
C LEU A 570 21.88 5.72 -22.11
N PHE A 571 21.09 5.11 -22.99
CA PHE A 571 21.10 3.65 -23.20
C PHE A 571 21.80 3.20 -24.49
N TRP A 572 21.99 4.08 -25.46
CA TRP A 572 22.63 3.76 -26.74
C TRP A 572 23.79 4.72 -27.02
N ARG A 573 24.87 4.16 -27.52
CA ARG A 573 26.03 4.88 -28.06
C ARG A 573 26.35 4.29 -29.42
N GLY A 574 26.49 5.17 -30.41
CA GLY A 574 26.70 4.81 -31.79
C GLY A 574 25.57 5.24 -32.69
N THR A 575 25.85 5.24 -33.95
CA THR A 575 24.94 5.64 -35.02
C THR A 575 24.47 4.43 -35.81
N ALA A 576 23.24 4.50 -36.33
CA ALA A 576 22.71 3.52 -37.27
C ALA A 576 22.36 4.20 -38.60
N SER A 577 22.43 3.52 -39.70
CA SER A 577 21.86 4.03 -40.93
C SER A 577 20.33 4.05 -40.83
N LEU A 578 19.68 5.17 -41.11
CA LEU A 578 18.22 5.28 -41.10
C LEU A 578 17.52 4.18 -41.94
N PRO A 579 17.97 3.87 -43.16
CA PRO A 579 17.36 2.79 -43.97
C PRO A 579 17.45 1.42 -43.30
N ALA A 580 18.56 1.10 -42.60
CA ALA A 580 18.72 -0.19 -41.92
C ALA A 580 17.77 -0.27 -40.71
N LEU A 581 17.66 0.78 -39.94
CA LEU A 581 16.73 0.88 -38.80
C LEU A 581 15.26 0.83 -39.25
N GLN A 582 14.92 1.52 -40.34
CA GLN A 582 13.59 1.48 -40.95
C GLN A 582 13.25 0.08 -41.49
N SER A 583 14.19 -0.59 -42.17
CA SER A 583 14.02 -1.96 -42.63
C SER A 583 13.78 -2.91 -41.46
N LEU A 584 14.54 -2.76 -40.36
CA LEU A 584 14.36 -3.54 -39.13
C LEU A 584 12.97 -3.35 -38.55
N LEU A 585 12.52 -2.09 -38.38
CA LEU A 585 11.19 -1.79 -37.85
C LEU A 585 10.08 -2.35 -38.75
N ARG A 586 10.18 -2.17 -40.06
CA ARG A 586 9.20 -2.70 -41.03
C ARG A 586 9.07 -4.23 -40.98
N ARG A 587 10.16 -4.93 -40.72
CA ARG A 587 10.20 -6.42 -40.63
C ARG A 587 9.35 -6.95 -39.46
N PHE A 588 9.33 -6.28 -38.32
CA PHE A 588 8.63 -6.73 -37.10
C PHE A 588 7.28 -6.01 -36.87
N LEU A 589 7.16 -4.74 -37.24
CA LEU A 589 5.95 -3.94 -37.02
C LEU A 589 5.06 -3.88 -38.29
N GLY A 590 5.63 -4.21 -39.45
CA GLY A 590 4.98 -4.00 -40.74
C GLY A 590 5.18 -2.58 -41.27
N ARG A 591 5.02 -2.43 -42.63
CA ARG A 591 5.39 -1.19 -43.34
C ARG A 591 4.65 0.06 -42.86
N ASN A 592 3.31 -0.01 -42.79
CA ASN A 592 2.50 1.17 -42.47
C ASN A 592 2.76 1.71 -41.05
N ARG A 593 2.92 0.81 -40.07
CA ARG A 593 3.17 1.19 -38.68
C ARG A 593 4.58 1.69 -38.44
N ALA A 594 5.58 1.06 -38.99
CA ALA A 594 6.95 1.52 -38.88
C ALA A 594 7.10 2.91 -39.47
N ASP A 595 6.50 3.16 -40.63
CA ASP A 595 6.56 4.47 -41.27
C ASP A 595 5.78 5.54 -40.51
N ASN A 596 4.59 5.23 -40.00
CA ASN A 596 3.82 6.13 -39.15
C ASN A 596 4.58 6.50 -37.85
N ALA A 597 5.14 5.49 -37.15
CA ALA A 597 5.87 5.73 -35.90
C ALA A 597 7.12 6.61 -36.12
N LEU A 598 7.84 6.42 -37.23
CA LEU A 598 8.98 7.27 -37.60
C LEU A 598 8.53 8.67 -37.97
N ASN A 599 7.42 8.82 -38.71
CA ASN A 599 6.87 10.14 -39.06
C ASN A 599 6.39 10.90 -37.82
N ASP A 600 5.73 10.24 -36.87
CA ASP A 600 5.33 10.83 -35.60
C ASP A 600 6.54 11.31 -34.77
N TYR A 601 7.61 10.53 -34.77
CA TYR A 601 8.87 10.91 -34.13
C TYR A 601 9.47 12.17 -34.77
N ALA A 602 9.52 12.19 -36.12
CA ALA A 602 10.04 13.33 -36.86
C ALA A 602 9.21 14.61 -36.64
N GLN A 603 7.87 14.50 -36.66
CA GLN A 603 7.00 15.65 -36.40
C GLN A 603 7.18 16.21 -34.99
N LYS A 604 7.28 15.37 -33.98
CA LYS A 604 7.46 15.82 -32.57
C LYS A 604 8.79 16.52 -32.34
N ARG A 605 9.81 16.22 -33.11
CA ARG A 605 11.16 16.81 -32.98
C ARG A 605 11.53 17.77 -34.13
N ASN A 606 10.60 18.09 -35.03
CA ASN A 606 10.81 18.94 -36.21
C ASN A 606 11.98 18.46 -37.10
N ILE A 607 12.11 17.15 -37.31
CA ILE A 607 13.17 16.52 -38.13
C ILE A 607 12.62 16.30 -39.54
N THR A 608 13.35 16.72 -40.56
CA THR A 608 13.08 16.35 -41.98
C THR A 608 13.91 15.14 -42.37
N TRP A 609 13.26 14.08 -42.85
CA TRP A 609 13.94 12.85 -43.26
C TRP A 609 14.78 13.12 -44.54
N SER A 610 16.03 12.66 -44.51
CA SER A 610 16.87 12.51 -45.72
C SER A 610 17.46 11.11 -45.76
N GLU A 611 17.66 10.55 -46.94
CA GLU A 611 18.22 9.18 -47.14
C GLU A 611 19.63 9.01 -46.55
N TYR A 612 20.34 10.10 -46.32
CA TYR A 612 21.70 10.12 -45.77
C TYR A 612 21.72 10.42 -44.26
N LEU A 613 20.56 10.54 -43.61
CA LEU A 613 20.49 10.81 -42.17
C LEU A 613 20.96 9.57 -41.39
N THR A 614 21.94 9.75 -40.54
CA THR A 614 22.32 8.80 -39.52
C THR A 614 21.39 8.94 -38.33
N ALA A 615 20.81 7.77 -37.89
CA ALA A 615 19.98 7.73 -36.69
C ALA A 615 20.88 7.99 -35.46
N ASP A 616 20.55 8.99 -34.69
CA ASP A 616 21.19 9.31 -33.42
C ASP A 616 20.81 8.29 -32.32
N ALA A 617 21.46 8.40 -31.16
CA ALA A 617 21.20 7.54 -30.01
C ALA A 617 19.73 7.58 -29.54
N ASP A 618 19.06 8.73 -29.66
CA ASP A 618 17.67 8.91 -29.27
C ASP A 618 16.71 8.17 -30.21
N LEU A 619 16.93 8.25 -31.54
CA LEU A 619 16.14 7.52 -32.52
C LEU A 619 16.37 5.99 -32.42
N VAL A 620 17.62 5.58 -32.12
CA VAL A 620 17.94 4.16 -31.88
C VAL A 620 17.23 3.65 -30.62
N SER A 621 17.24 4.44 -29.54
CA SER A 621 16.51 4.12 -28.30
C SER A 621 14.99 4.05 -28.53
N TYR A 622 14.44 4.99 -29.30
CA TYR A 622 13.02 4.98 -29.67
C TYR A 622 12.65 3.73 -30.49
N ALA A 623 13.48 3.35 -31.48
CA ALA A 623 13.29 2.14 -32.27
C ALA A 623 13.38 0.85 -31.41
N GLU A 624 14.33 0.79 -30.46
CA GLU A 624 14.41 -0.32 -29.50
C GLU A 624 13.14 -0.44 -28.67
N LYS A 625 12.61 0.69 -28.16
CA LYS A 625 11.35 0.70 -27.39
C LYS A 625 10.16 0.25 -28.23
N LEU A 626 10.09 0.62 -29.52
CA LEU A 626 9.06 0.13 -30.44
C LEU A 626 9.14 -1.39 -30.62
N LEU A 627 10.34 -1.91 -30.84
CA LEU A 627 10.56 -3.35 -31.01
C LEU A 627 10.32 -4.12 -29.70
N THR A 628 10.65 -3.56 -28.55
CA THR A 628 10.39 -4.16 -27.24
C THR A 628 8.92 -4.54 -27.10
N GLY A 629 8.02 -3.68 -27.53
CA GLY A 629 6.58 -3.95 -27.53
C GLY A 629 6.15 -5.15 -28.39
N ALA A 630 6.90 -5.51 -29.40
CA ALA A 630 6.55 -6.60 -30.35
C ALA A 630 7.26 -7.93 -30.04
N ILE A 631 8.53 -7.88 -29.66
CA ILE A 631 9.41 -9.06 -29.52
C ILE A 631 10.12 -9.18 -28.16
N GLY A 632 9.76 -8.35 -27.18
CA GLY A 632 10.39 -8.30 -25.85
C GLY A 632 11.73 -7.56 -25.84
N SER A 633 12.13 -7.08 -24.65
CA SER A 633 13.28 -6.19 -24.48
C SER A 633 14.62 -6.86 -24.85
N ALA A 634 14.78 -8.13 -24.51
CA ALA A 634 16.00 -8.87 -24.78
C ALA A 634 16.22 -9.10 -26.30
N SER A 635 15.17 -9.49 -27.02
CA SER A 635 15.22 -9.71 -28.47
C SER A 635 15.35 -8.38 -29.22
N ALA A 636 14.65 -7.33 -28.81
CA ALA A 636 14.76 -5.99 -29.38
C ALA A 636 16.18 -5.45 -29.26
N ARG A 637 16.83 -5.59 -28.12
CA ARG A 637 18.22 -5.18 -27.90
C ARG A 637 19.18 -5.86 -28.85
N VAL A 638 19.08 -7.21 -29.02
CA VAL A 638 19.92 -7.98 -29.95
C VAL A 638 19.71 -7.53 -31.38
N MET A 639 18.47 -7.31 -31.81
CA MET A 639 18.16 -6.89 -33.18
C MET A 639 18.64 -5.48 -33.48
N VAL A 640 18.47 -4.54 -32.56
CA VAL A 640 18.93 -3.15 -32.74
C VAL A 640 20.47 -3.14 -32.76
N SER A 641 21.15 -3.87 -31.87
CA SER A 641 22.62 -3.95 -31.89
C SER A 641 23.20 -4.54 -33.17
N SER A 642 22.43 -5.30 -33.95
CA SER A 642 22.89 -5.84 -35.25
C SER A 642 22.98 -4.77 -36.36
N VAL A 643 22.29 -3.64 -36.21
CA VAL A 643 22.26 -2.52 -37.19
C VAL A 643 22.98 -1.26 -36.72
N VAL A 644 23.33 -1.20 -35.44
CA VAL A 644 24.08 -0.07 -34.84
C VAL A 644 25.57 -0.35 -34.96
N LYS A 645 26.33 0.63 -35.44
CA LYS A 645 27.78 0.61 -35.40
C LYS A 645 28.22 1.22 -34.06
N GLU A 646 28.75 0.38 -33.19
CA GLU A 646 29.34 0.87 -31.92
C GLU A 646 30.64 1.62 -32.25
N GLU A 647 30.76 2.87 -31.85
CA GLU A 647 31.98 3.66 -31.92
C GLU A 647 32.82 3.41 -30.66
N PRO A 648 34.14 3.19 -30.79
CA PRO A 648 35.02 3.05 -29.64
C PRO A 648 35.14 4.40 -28.94
N LEU A 649 35.05 4.40 -27.61
CA LEU A 649 35.12 5.57 -26.75
C LEU A 649 36.41 6.36 -26.94
N GLY A 650 36.33 7.61 -27.40
CA GLY A 650 37.44 8.57 -27.33
C GLY A 650 37.68 9.02 -25.88
N ILE A 651 38.95 9.24 -25.51
CA ILE A 651 39.33 9.70 -24.14
C ILE A 651 38.64 11.03 -23.77
N GLU A 652 38.39 11.92 -24.73
CA GLU A 652 37.67 13.17 -24.52
C GLU A 652 36.19 12.99 -24.18
N GLU A 653 35.54 11.98 -24.76
CA GLU A 653 34.14 11.63 -24.43
C GLU A 653 34.01 11.02 -23.02
N VAL A 654 35.01 10.22 -22.60
CA VAL A 654 35.05 9.71 -21.21
C VAL A 654 35.18 10.85 -20.20
N LEU A 655 35.95 11.87 -20.53
CA LEU A 655 36.11 13.06 -19.69
C LEU A 655 34.84 13.91 -19.64
N ASN A 656 34.16 14.10 -20.76
CA ASN A 656 32.89 14.81 -20.81
C ASN A 656 31.77 14.08 -20.02
N ILE A 657 31.71 12.76 -20.08
CA ILE A 657 30.76 11.95 -19.32
C ILE A 657 31.08 12.01 -17.82
N LEU A 658 32.39 12.01 -17.46
CA LEU A 658 32.78 12.17 -16.06
C LEU A 658 32.44 13.58 -15.53
N ASP A 659 32.54 14.59 -16.37
CA ASP A 659 32.15 15.97 -16.00
C ASP A 659 30.62 16.13 -15.94
N GLU A 660 29.83 15.58 -16.89
CA GLU A 660 28.37 15.53 -16.78
C GLU A 660 27.92 14.74 -15.55
N THR A 661 28.58 13.59 -15.27
CA THR A 661 28.28 12.78 -14.09
C THR A 661 28.60 13.54 -12.80
N ARG A 662 29.71 14.31 -12.77
CA ARG A 662 30.06 15.18 -11.65
C ARG A 662 29.05 16.31 -11.46
N GLN A 663 28.61 16.95 -12.55
CA GLN A 663 27.57 17.98 -12.50
C GLN A 663 26.23 17.42 -11.99
N VAL A 664 25.80 16.26 -12.48
CA VAL A 664 24.58 15.58 -12.00
C VAL A 664 24.70 15.20 -10.52
N ILE A 665 25.86 14.73 -10.08
CA ILE A 665 26.11 14.44 -8.67
C ILE A 665 26.09 15.73 -7.82
N ALA A 666 26.70 16.82 -8.32
CA ALA A 666 26.69 18.12 -7.66
C ALA A 666 25.26 18.69 -7.55
N TYR A 667 24.47 18.66 -8.63
CA TYR A 667 23.06 19.04 -8.60
C TYR A 667 22.22 18.16 -7.71
N SER A 668 22.50 16.84 -7.68
CA SER A 668 21.82 15.91 -6.78
C SER A 668 22.10 16.23 -5.32
N HIS A 669 23.33 16.59 -4.99
CA HIS A 669 23.72 16.96 -3.64
C HIS A 669 23.13 18.31 -3.22
N GLU A 670 23.07 19.29 -4.15
CA GLU A 670 22.44 20.59 -3.94
C GLU A 670 20.92 20.44 -3.73
N LEU A 671 20.27 19.57 -4.52
CA LEU A 671 18.86 19.24 -4.38
C LEU A 671 18.55 18.48 -3.05
N GLU A 672 19.44 17.58 -2.62
CA GLU A 672 19.33 16.91 -1.32
C GLU A 672 19.44 17.91 -0.16
N THR A 673 20.37 18.86 -0.26
CA THR A 673 20.56 19.92 0.74
C THR A 673 19.33 20.85 0.78
N ALA A 674 18.87 21.32 -0.37
CA ALA A 674 17.67 22.14 -0.46
C ALA A 674 16.40 21.41 0.03
N THR A 675 16.31 20.10 -0.24
CA THR A 675 15.19 19.28 0.24
C THR A 675 15.23 19.06 1.75
N ALA A 676 16.44 18.95 2.32
CA ALA A 676 16.62 18.85 3.78
C ALA A 676 16.24 20.19 4.46
N GLU A 677 16.70 21.32 3.91
CA GLU A 677 16.33 22.65 4.41
C GLU A 677 14.82 22.91 4.29
N LEU A 678 14.19 22.51 3.19
CA LEU A 678 12.74 22.62 3.01
C LEU A 678 11.95 21.76 4.01
N LYS A 679 12.44 20.56 4.31
CA LYS A 679 11.85 19.68 5.34
C LYS A 679 11.97 20.30 6.72
N GLU A 680 13.13 20.88 7.03
CA GLU A 680 13.33 21.54 8.34
C GLU A 680 12.45 22.77 8.46
N ALA A 681 12.36 23.60 7.42
CA ALA A 681 11.47 24.76 7.39
C ALA A 681 10.00 24.36 7.53
N ASN A 682 9.57 23.29 6.85
CA ASN A 682 8.21 22.78 6.94
C ASN A 682 7.88 22.21 8.33
N ALA A 683 8.84 21.52 8.96
CA ALA A 683 8.70 21.06 10.33
C ALA A 683 8.55 22.22 11.32
N ARG A 684 9.31 23.32 11.14
CA ARG A 684 9.16 24.55 11.94
C ARG A 684 7.80 25.21 11.73
N LEU A 685 7.33 25.28 10.48
CA LEU A 685 6.00 25.82 10.17
C LEU A 685 4.88 25.00 10.81
N GLN A 686 4.97 23.68 10.77
CA GLN A 686 3.99 22.79 11.40
C GLN A 686 3.98 22.94 12.93
N GLU A 687 5.14 23.13 13.56
CA GLU A 687 5.21 23.35 15.00
C GLU A 687 4.62 24.73 15.38
N LEU A 688 4.88 25.77 14.60
CA LEU A 688 4.28 27.09 14.78
C LEU A 688 2.75 27.06 14.63
N ASP A 689 2.25 26.33 13.64
CA ASP A 689 0.81 26.18 13.39
C ASP A 689 0.14 25.40 14.54
N ARG A 690 0.80 24.37 15.06
CA ARG A 690 0.34 23.63 16.24
C ARG A 690 0.28 24.52 17.49
N LEU A 691 1.32 25.32 17.74
CA LEU A 691 1.34 26.25 18.87
C LEU A 691 0.22 27.30 18.77
N LYS A 692 -0.07 27.78 17.55
CA LYS A 692 -1.17 28.70 17.28
C LYS A 692 -2.53 28.04 17.56
N ASP A 693 -2.74 26.81 17.15
CA ASP A 693 -3.98 26.09 17.39
C ASP A 693 -4.19 25.80 18.88
N ASP A 694 -3.13 25.40 19.60
CA ASP A 694 -3.16 25.22 21.06
C ASP A 694 -3.49 26.54 21.78
N PHE A 695 -2.97 27.67 21.29
CA PHE A 695 -3.30 29.02 21.79
C PHE A 695 -4.78 29.33 21.64
N ILE A 696 -5.34 29.21 20.41
CA ILE A 696 -6.76 29.50 20.13
C ILE A 696 -7.67 28.58 20.95
N SER A 697 -7.34 27.31 21.08
CA SER A 697 -8.09 26.34 21.89
C SER A 697 -8.13 26.72 23.35
N THR A 698 -6.97 27.09 23.93
CA THR A 698 -6.85 27.44 25.35
C THR A 698 -7.61 28.74 25.68
N VAL A 699 -7.42 29.78 24.84
CA VAL A 699 -8.16 31.07 25.02
C VAL A 699 -9.68 30.82 24.94
N SER A 700 -10.13 30.04 23.97
CA SER A 700 -11.57 29.73 23.81
C SER A 700 -12.14 29.01 25.02
N HIS A 701 -11.37 28.08 25.61
CA HIS A 701 -11.79 27.36 26.83
C HIS A 701 -11.86 28.29 28.04
N GLU A 702 -10.85 29.15 28.24
CA GLU A 702 -10.78 30.07 29.39
C GLU A 702 -11.83 31.21 29.30
N LEU A 703 -12.26 31.61 28.11
CA LEU A 703 -13.36 32.53 27.86
C LEU A 703 -14.73 31.87 28.11
N ARG A 704 -14.90 30.62 27.69
CA ARG A 704 -16.20 29.91 27.78
C ARG A 704 -16.63 29.66 29.21
N THR A 705 -15.71 29.34 30.12
CA THR A 705 -16.01 28.97 31.49
C THR A 705 -16.69 30.11 32.30
N PRO A 706 -16.14 31.33 32.36
CA PRO A 706 -16.80 32.44 33.08
C PRO A 706 -18.11 32.86 32.39
N LEU A 707 -18.13 32.81 31.03
CA LEU A 707 -19.33 33.17 30.27
C LEU A 707 -20.49 32.20 30.57
N THR A 708 -20.21 30.89 30.66
CA THR A 708 -21.20 29.89 31.07
C THR A 708 -21.72 30.13 32.47
N SER A 709 -20.84 30.47 33.40
CA SER A 709 -21.25 30.81 34.79
C SER A 709 -22.16 32.06 34.84
N VAL A 710 -21.76 33.12 34.15
CA VAL A 710 -22.58 34.34 34.02
C VAL A 710 -23.96 34.03 33.43
N ARG A 711 -24.00 33.27 32.33
CA ARG A 711 -25.24 32.88 31.65
C ARG A 711 -26.13 32.03 32.56
N SER A 712 -25.59 30.96 33.16
CA SER A 712 -26.35 30.04 34.00
C SER A 712 -26.96 30.74 35.23
N LEU A 713 -26.18 31.61 35.90
CA LEU A 713 -26.70 32.38 37.04
C LEU A 713 -27.73 33.44 36.63
N SER A 714 -27.56 34.06 35.46
CA SER A 714 -28.56 34.99 34.90
C SER A 714 -29.84 34.26 34.49
N GLU A 715 -29.74 33.04 33.91
CA GLU A 715 -30.91 32.20 33.59
C GLU A 715 -31.67 31.80 34.88
N ILE A 716 -30.94 31.41 35.95
CA ILE A 716 -31.55 31.10 37.27
C ILE A 716 -32.28 32.29 37.81
N LEU A 717 -31.69 33.49 37.79
CA LEU A 717 -32.32 34.71 38.23
C LEU A 717 -33.57 35.11 37.42
N HIS A 718 -33.53 34.84 36.13
CA HIS A 718 -34.64 35.16 35.19
C HIS A 718 -35.82 34.17 35.30
N THR A 719 -35.53 32.87 35.51
CA THR A 719 -36.55 31.83 35.52
C THR A 719 -37.24 31.59 36.83
N ASN A 720 -36.68 32.07 37.94
CA ASN A 720 -37.22 31.87 39.29
C ASN A 720 -37.66 33.20 39.93
N PRO A 721 -38.92 33.63 39.82
CA PRO A 721 -39.39 34.89 40.35
C PRO A 721 -39.46 34.96 41.90
N ASN A 722 -39.28 33.84 42.63
CA ASN A 722 -39.40 33.74 44.08
C ASN A 722 -38.04 33.49 44.79
N ILE A 723 -36.91 33.91 44.18
CA ILE A 723 -35.60 33.79 44.81
C ILE A 723 -35.47 34.75 45.95
N ASP A 724 -34.92 34.28 47.10
CA ASP A 724 -34.61 35.08 48.27
C ASP A 724 -33.62 36.21 47.95
N SER A 725 -33.81 37.38 48.57
CA SER A 725 -32.97 38.58 48.37
C SER A 725 -31.49 38.32 48.60
N ASP A 726 -31.11 37.50 49.60
CA ASP A 726 -29.72 37.11 49.89
C ASP A 726 -29.12 36.24 48.73
N GLN A 727 -29.92 35.39 48.12
CA GLN A 727 -29.50 34.61 46.98
C GLN A 727 -29.33 35.47 45.73
N ILE A 728 -30.23 36.46 45.50
CA ILE A 728 -30.10 37.43 44.39
C ILE A 728 -28.77 38.17 44.53
N GLN A 729 -28.47 38.70 45.73
CA GLN A 729 -27.24 39.42 45.97
C GLN A 729 -25.99 38.55 45.78
N LYS A 730 -26.05 37.30 46.22
CA LYS A 730 -24.97 36.32 46.02
C LYS A 730 -24.75 35.97 44.54
N PHE A 731 -25.81 35.70 43.80
CA PHE A 731 -25.71 35.36 42.38
C PHE A 731 -25.24 36.55 41.54
N THR A 732 -25.80 37.74 41.80
CA THR A 732 -25.37 38.99 41.14
C THR A 732 -23.91 39.30 41.44
N GLY A 733 -23.46 39.08 42.68
CA GLY A 733 -22.07 39.25 43.10
C GLY A 733 -21.12 38.27 42.34
N ILE A 734 -21.55 37.02 42.08
CA ILE A 734 -20.78 36.07 41.30
C ILE A 734 -20.74 36.48 39.83
N ILE A 735 -21.88 36.94 39.27
CA ILE A 735 -21.96 37.45 37.89
C ILE A 735 -20.99 38.60 37.66
N ILE A 736 -21.00 39.59 38.56
CA ILE A 736 -20.07 40.74 38.48
C ILE A 736 -18.62 40.25 38.54
N LYS A 737 -18.30 39.37 39.48
CA LYS A 737 -16.94 38.83 39.65
C LYS A 737 -16.43 38.05 38.44
N GLU A 738 -17.28 37.23 37.82
CA GLU A 738 -16.91 36.49 36.61
C GLU A 738 -16.85 37.39 35.36
N SER A 739 -17.69 38.45 35.30
CA SER A 739 -17.60 39.48 34.25
C SER A 739 -16.29 40.28 34.34
N ASP A 740 -15.89 40.69 35.51
CA ASP A 740 -14.61 41.38 35.75
C ASP A 740 -13.40 40.47 35.40
N ARG A 741 -13.55 39.19 35.71
CA ARG A 741 -12.54 38.18 35.31
C ARG A 741 -12.42 38.07 33.81
N LEU A 742 -13.56 38.06 33.09
CA LEU A 742 -13.61 37.97 31.62
C LEU A 742 -12.96 39.21 30.98
N ILE A 743 -13.30 40.42 31.48
CA ILE A 743 -12.72 41.69 31.00
C ILE A 743 -11.19 41.67 31.15
N ARG A 744 -10.68 41.25 32.32
CA ARG A 744 -9.24 41.14 32.56
C ARG A 744 -8.57 40.14 31.61
N LEU A 745 -9.21 38.99 31.32
CA LEU A 745 -8.69 37.98 30.45
C LEU A 745 -8.60 38.48 29.01
N ILE A 746 -9.69 39.11 28.50
CA ILE A 746 -9.69 39.72 27.17
C ILE A 746 -8.58 40.76 27.03
N SER A 747 -8.45 41.66 28.02
CA SER A 747 -7.42 42.68 28.02
C SER A 747 -6.01 42.10 27.98
N GLN A 748 -5.76 41.00 28.71
CA GLN A 748 -4.47 40.32 28.69
C GLN A 748 -4.17 39.62 27.37
N VAL A 749 -5.19 39.04 26.72
CA VAL A 749 -5.02 38.44 25.40
C VAL A 749 -4.70 39.50 24.33
N LEU A 750 -5.43 40.65 24.39
CA LEU A 750 -5.18 41.77 23.46
C LEU A 750 -3.81 42.43 23.72
N ASP A 751 -3.38 42.56 24.97
CA ASP A 751 -2.05 43.08 25.32
C ASP A 751 -0.97 42.12 24.79
N TYR A 752 -1.16 40.79 24.95
CA TYR A 752 -0.24 39.80 24.43
C TYR A 752 -0.11 39.85 22.89
N GLU A 753 -1.24 39.95 22.18
CA GLU A 753 -1.25 40.03 20.69
C GLU A 753 -0.57 41.31 20.20
N LYS A 754 -0.85 42.45 20.84
CA LYS A 754 -0.21 43.76 20.52
C LYS A 754 1.29 43.75 20.75
N ILE A 755 1.77 43.07 21.81
CA ILE A 755 3.21 42.90 22.08
C ILE A 755 3.85 41.98 21.03
N GLU A 756 3.21 40.86 20.68
CA GLU A 756 3.72 39.86 19.73
C GLU A 756 3.80 40.42 18.30
N SER A 757 2.79 41.20 17.89
CA SER A 757 2.72 41.82 16.54
C SER A 757 3.55 43.12 16.44
N ALA A 758 4.32 43.50 17.46
CA ALA A 758 5.12 44.72 17.50
C ALA A 758 4.30 46.03 17.24
N GLN A 759 2.99 46.00 17.52
CA GLN A 759 2.08 47.14 17.29
C GLN A 759 1.94 48.08 18.51
N ILE A 760 2.70 47.87 19.59
CA ILE A 760 2.67 48.71 20.75
C ILE A 760 3.52 49.96 20.53
N ALA A 761 2.92 51.13 20.74
CA ALA A 761 3.66 52.39 20.89
C ALA A 761 4.18 52.47 22.32
N TRP A 762 5.47 52.20 22.51
CA TRP A 762 6.12 52.29 23.83
C TRP A 762 6.39 53.75 24.23
N SER A 763 5.97 54.13 25.44
CA SER A 763 6.23 55.49 25.94
C SER A 763 7.45 55.47 26.87
N VAL A 764 8.62 55.45 26.27
CA VAL A 764 9.90 55.43 27.03
C VAL A 764 10.29 56.81 27.53
N ALA A 765 10.38 56.94 28.85
CA ALA A 765 10.79 58.16 29.52
C ALA A 765 11.83 57.87 30.62
N SER A 766 12.54 58.90 31.09
CA SER A 766 13.38 58.77 32.28
C SER A 766 12.48 58.61 33.52
N LEU A 767 12.63 57.56 34.28
CA LEU A 767 11.80 57.27 35.45
C LEU A 767 12.62 56.76 36.64
N ASN A 768 12.06 56.94 37.83
CA ASN A 768 12.59 56.38 39.07
C ASN A 768 11.84 55.10 39.41
N LEU A 769 12.55 53.97 39.48
CA LEU A 769 11.94 52.67 39.73
C LEU A 769 11.38 52.51 41.15
N GLU A 770 11.83 53.31 42.10
CA GLU A 770 11.26 53.38 43.46
C GLU A 770 9.78 53.83 43.40
N GLU A 771 9.45 54.86 42.59
CA GLU A 771 8.07 55.32 42.39
C GLU A 771 7.20 54.25 41.73
N VAL A 772 7.72 53.52 40.73
CA VAL A 772 7.02 52.41 40.10
C VAL A 772 6.64 51.32 41.12
N ILE A 773 7.58 50.99 42.03
CA ILE A 773 7.33 50.02 43.13
C ILE A 773 6.27 50.53 44.06
N LYS A 774 6.35 51.81 44.47
CA LYS A 774 5.35 52.44 45.36
C LYS A 774 3.95 52.41 44.76
N ASP A 775 3.81 52.75 43.47
CA ASP A 775 2.52 52.72 42.79
C ASP A 775 1.97 51.30 42.65
N ALA A 776 2.81 50.33 42.36
CA ALA A 776 2.40 48.93 42.28
C ALA A 776 1.95 48.38 43.64
N VAL A 777 2.64 48.74 44.72
CA VAL A 777 2.21 48.36 46.09
C VAL A 777 0.92 49.07 46.46
N ALA A 778 0.75 50.35 46.11
CA ALA A 778 -0.51 51.06 46.33
C ALA A 778 -1.68 50.42 45.58
N SER A 779 -1.48 50.03 44.31
CA SER A 779 -2.48 49.36 43.45
C SER A 779 -2.88 47.98 43.97
N THR A 780 -1.98 47.29 44.68
CA THR A 780 -2.24 45.95 45.23
C THR A 780 -2.66 45.95 46.73
N ARG A 781 -2.77 47.13 47.32
CA ARG A 781 -3.02 47.31 48.79
C ARG A 781 -4.26 46.57 49.32
N GLN A 782 -5.37 46.59 48.56
CA GLN A 782 -6.59 45.89 48.92
C GLN A 782 -6.40 44.37 48.97
N LEU A 783 -5.70 43.80 47.97
CA LEU A 783 -5.42 42.36 47.91
C LEU A 783 -4.52 41.90 49.07
N ILE A 784 -3.59 42.78 49.51
CA ILE A 784 -2.68 42.51 50.62
C ILE A 784 -3.45 42.54 51.94
N GLN A 785 -4.34 43.56 52.14
CA GLN A 785 -5.19 43.70 53.31
C GLN A 785 -6.23 42.56 53.46
N ASP A 786 -6.88 42.16 52.35
CA ASP A 786 -7.89 41.10 52.34
C ASP A 786 -7.32 39.73 52.79
N LYS A 787 -6.04 39.51 52.64
CA LYS A 787 -5.34 38.31 53.10
C LYS A 787 -4.48 38.49 54.35
N ASN A 788 -4.44 39.68 54.88
CA ASN A 788 -3.62 40.06 56.05
C ASN A 788 -2.13 39.67 55.89
N ILE A 789 -1.54 40.02 54.74
CA ILE A 789 -0.17 39.70 54.36
C ILE A 789 0.76 40.84 54.73
N LYS A 790 1.93 40.53 55.32
CA LYS A 790 2.96 41.51 55.61
C LYS A 790 3.78 41.82 54.38
N ILE A 791 3.99 43.10 54.06
CA ILE A 791 4.85 43.56 52.98
C ILE A 791 5.99 44.39 53.46
N ASN A 792 7.23 44.03 53.09
CA ASN A 792 8.44 44.74 53.48
C ASN A 792 9.10 45.31 52.20
N GLN A 793 9.59 46.54 52.28
CA GLN A 793 10.32 47.17 51.18
C GLN A 793 11.75 47.48 51.64
N ALA A 794 12.73 46.89 50.92
CA ALA A 794 14.16 47.12 51.19
C ALA A 794 14.77 47.77 49.90
N ILE A 795 14.63 49.07 49.83
CA ILE A 795 15.09 49.88 48.70
C ILE A 795 16.39 50.57 49.11
N GLU A 796 17.43 50.42 48.34
CA GLU A 796 18.73 51.08 48.51
C GLU A 796 18.58 52.62 48.36
N PRO A 797 19.26 53.42 49.16
CA PRO A 797 19.20 54.86 48.94
C PRO A 797 19.94 55.29 47.67
N SER A 798 19.46 56.31 47.00
CA SER A 798 20.04 56.90 45.79
C SER A 798 20.04 55.99 44.59
N ILE A 799 18.89 55.45 44.22
CA ILE A 799 18.70 54.63 42.97
C ILE A 799 18.79 55.56 41.73
N PRO A 800 19.62 55.24 40.75
CA PRO A 800 19.68 55.98 39.46
C PRO A 800 18.41 55.81 38.65
N SER A 801 18.02 56.86 37.93
CA SER A 801 16.93 56.81 36.97
C SER A 801 17.28 55.92 35.77
N ILE A 802 16.26 55.27 35.21
CA ILE A 802 16.37 54.44 34.02
C ILE A 802 15.45 54.95 32.90
N ALA A 803 15.75 54.59 31.66
CA ALA A 803 14.83 54.81 30.55
C ALA A 803 13.85 53.64 30.46
N GLY A 804 12.54 53.91 30.54
CA GLY A 804 11.53 52.87 30.46
C GLY A 804 10.11 53.40 30.35
N ASP A 805 9.19 52.50 30.04
CA ASP A 805 7.76 52.81 30.02
C ASP A 805 7.20 52.55 31.43
N ARG A 806 6.79 53.64 32.10
CA ARG A 806 6.33 53.65 33.49
C ARG A 806 5.13 52.72 33.71
N ASP A 807 4.13 52.84 32.84
CA ASP A 807 2.89 52.08 33.00
C ASP A 807 3.11 50.57 32.81
N ARG A 808 3.95 50.20 31.87
CA ARG A 808 4.32 48.80 31.62
C ARG A 808 5.19 48.24 32.76
N LEU A 809 6.10 49.00 33.32
CA LEU A 809 6.90 48.57 34.50
C LEU A 809 6.05 48.48 35.76
N VAL A 810 5.03 49.36 35.97
CA VAL A 810 4.03 49.20 37.01
C VAL A 810 3.24 47.91 36.80
N GLN A 811 2.84 47.57 35.54
CA GLN A 811 2.15 46.33 35.22
C GLN A 811 3.03 45.08 35.55
N VAL A 812 4.33 45.13 35.29
CA VAL A 812 5.28 44.07 35.72
C VAL A 812 5.23 43.87 37.24
N MET A 813 5.38 44.98 38.01
CA MET A 813 5.42 44.90 39.46
C MET A 813 4.09 44.45 40.05
N VAL A 814 2.95 44.96 39.57
CA VAL A 814 1.60 44.53 39.98
C VAL A 814 1.39 43.06 39.75
N ASN A 815 1.87 42.55 38.59
CA ASN A 815 1.75 41.12 38.24
C ASN A 815 2.59 40.23 39.20
N LEU A 816 3.82 40.62 39.51
CA LEU A 816 4.70 39.87 40.42
C LEU A 816 4.16 39.93 41.88
N ILE A 817 3.75 41.10 42.35
CA ILE A 817 3.19 41.25 43.68
C ILE A 817 1.85 40.50 43.84
N SER A 818 0.95 40.60 42.86
CA SER A 818 -0.33 39.89 42.93
C SER A 818 -0.15 38.36 42.90
N ASN A 819 0.87 37.86 42.17
CA ASN A 819 1.23 36.46 42.21
C ASN A 819 1.77 36.05 43.59
N ALA A 820 2.65 36.83 44.20
CA ALA A 820 3.15 36.60 45.56
C ALA A 820 1.98 36.55 46.57
N VAL A 821 1.08 37.56 46.57
CA VAL A 821 -0.12 37.60 47.43
C VAL A 821 -1.02 36.36 47.18
N LYS A 822 -1.17 35.94 45.96
CA LYS A 822 -2.04 34.82 45.60
C LYS A 822 -1.54 33.50 46.20
N PHE A 823 -0.22 33.25 46.15
CA PHE A 823 0.38 31.97 46.56
C PHE A 823 0.84 31.91 48.02
N CYS A 824 0.86 33.04 48.76
CA CYS A 824 1.00 33.09 50.21
C CYS A 824 -0.27 32.64 50.95
N GLU A 825 -0.10 32.04 52.11
CA GLU A 825 -1.18 31.73 53.02
C GLU A 825 -1.73 33.02 53.69
N ALA A 826 -3.03 33.08 53.91
CA ALA A 826 -3.65 34.16 54.63
C ALA A 826 -3.11 34.20 56.06
N ASP A 827 -2.97 35.38 56.64
CA ASP A 827 -2.47 35.67 58.02
C ASP A 827 -1.00 35.25 58.28
N ARG A 828 -0.32 34.58 57.34
CA ARG A 828 1.08 34.14 57.50
C ARG A 828 1.97 34.56 56.35
N GLY A 829 1.43 35.19 55.34
CA GLY A 829 2.19 35.63 54.19
C GLY A 829 3.17 36.75 54.51
N ASP A 830 4.39 36.62 54.02
CA ASP A 830 5.42 37.66 54.09
C ASP A 830 6.03 37.87 52.68
N ILE A 831 5.91 39.10 52.19
CA ILE A 831 6.43 39.48 50.89
C ILE A 831 7.49 40.56 51.08
N THR A 832 8.69 40.33 50.52
CA THR A 832 9.79 41.32 50.58
C THR A 832 10.17 41.76 49.15
N ILE A 833 10.08 43.06 48.91
CA ILE A 833 10.52 43.70 47.68
C ILE A 833 11.87 44.35 47.89
N ARG A 834 12.90 43.93 47.16
CA ARG A 834 14.23 44.50 47.16
C ARG A 834 14.55 45.21 45.88
N LEU A 835 15.12 46.41 45.98
CA LEU A 835 15.67 47.15 44.85
C LEU A 835 17.12 47.52 45.18
N LYS A 836 18.04 47.02 44.29
CA LYS A 836 19.50 47.27 44.47
C LYS A 836 20.07 47.84 43.20
N ALA A 837 20.94 48.79 43.31
CA ALA A 837 21.74 49.30 42.21
C ALA A 837 23.06 48.47 42.06
N LYS A 838 23.26 47.90 40.89
CA LYS A 838 24.53 47.31 40.46
C LYS A 838 25.24 48.25 39.50
N THR A 839 26.49 47.96 39.13
CA THR A 839 27.31 48.84 38.29
C THR A 839 26.71 49.16 36.91
N SER A 840 25.94 48.25 36.33
CA SER A 840 25.38 48.38 34.96
C SER A 840 23.85 48.25 34.88
N HIS A 841 23.21 47.81 35.96
CA HIS A 841 21.76 47.52 35.97
C HIS A 841 21.16 47.68 37.37
N LEU A 842 19.86 47.93 37.41
CA LEU A 842 19.05 47.80 38.64
C LEU A 842 18.57 46.36 38.76
N LEU A 843 18.64 45.80 39.96
CA LEU A 843 18.10 44.50 40.32
C LEU A 843 16.86 44.68 41.19
N VAL A 844 15.74 44.16 40.74
CA VAL A 844 14.48 44.09 41.53
C VAL A 844 14.24 42.62 41.85
N GLN A 845 13.88 42.37 43.10
CA GLN A 845 13.52 41.05 43.61
C GLN A 845 12.20 41.12 44.38
N VAL A 846 11.28 40.24 44.07
CA VAL A 846 10.04 40.05 44.84
C VAL A 846 10.10 38.64 45.41
N GLU A 847 10.28 38.57 46.72
CA GLU A 847 10.38 37.33 47.49
C GLU A 847 9.08 37.08 48.23
N ASP A 848 8.57 35.87 48.18
CA ASP A 848 7.41 35.41 48.93
C ASP A 848 7.72 34.12 49.71
N ASN A 849 6.98 33.91 50.82
CA ASN A 849 7.05 32.69 51.63
C ASN A 849 5.91 31.69 51.27
N GLY A 850 5.45 31.69 50.06
CA GLY A 850 4.33 30.86 49.59
C GLY A 850 4.71 29.38 49.35
N ILE A 851 3.88 28.67 48.58
CA ILE A 851 4.00 27.24 48.33
C ILE A 851 5.25 26.83 47.51
N GLY A 852 5.93 27.78 46.87
CA GLY A 852 7.07 27.53 46.01
C GLY A 852 6.73 26.84 44.70
N ILE A 853 7.77 26.62 43.86
CA ILE A 853 7.66 26.10 42.48
C ILE A 853 8.58 24.87 42.34
N LYS A 854 8.07 23.81 41.76
CA LYS A 854 8.88 22.61 41.47
C LYS A 854 9.95 22.87 40.37
N PRO A 855 11.15 22.26 40.45
CA PRO A 855 12.23 22.51 39.49
C PRO A 855 11.84 22.30 38.02
N GLU A 856 11.00 21.33 37.76
CA GLU A 856 10.52 20.99 36.38
C GLU A 856 9.70 22.13 35.74
N ASN A 857 9.14 23.06 36.54
CA ASN A 857 8.31 24.14 36.06
C ASN A 857 9.02 25.51 36.01
N LEU A 858 10.21 25.66 36.61
CA LEU A 858 10.91 26.96 36.72
C LEU A 858 11.14 27.63 35.34
N ASN A 859 11.46 26.88 34.31
CA ASN A 859 11.65 27.44 32.97
C ASN A 859 10.33 27.65 32.22
N ARG A 860 9.31 26.85 32.54
CA ARG A 860 8.04 26.82 31.83
C ARG A 860 7.01 27.86 32.32
N ILE A 861 7.15 28.42 33.51
CA ILE A 861 6.21 29.44 34.06
C ILE A 861 6.15 30.72 33.22
N PHE A 862 7.13 30.99 32.37
CA PHE A 862 7.17 32.13 31.46
C PHE A 862 6.61 31.80 30.05
N GLU A 863 6.27 30.52 29.78
CA GLU A 863 5.60 30.10 28.55
C GLU A 863 4.13 30.54 28.55
N PRO A 864 3.55 30.96 27.43
CA PRO A 864 2.15 31.37 27.37
C PRO A 864 1.22 30.26 27.88
N PHE A 865 0.22 30.60 28.67
CA PHE A 865 -0.84 29.69 29.19
C PHE A 865 -0.35 28.54 30.07
N HIS A 866 0.92 28.49 30.42
CA HIS A 866 1.41 27.47 31.33
C HIS A 866 0.89 27.74 32.76
N GLN A 867 0.16 26.78 33.32
CA GLN A 867 -0.40 26.82 34.65
C GLN A 867 0.04 25.59 35.44
N ILE A 868 0.48 25.81 36.70
CA ILE A 868 0.84 24.72 37.60
C ILE A 868 -0.44 24.22 38.28
N LYS A 869 -0.84 22.96 38.06
CA LYS A 869 -1.98 22.32 38.74
C LYS A 869 -1.62 22.05 40.19
N ASN A 870 -2.37 22.64 41.13
CA ASN A 870 -2.22 22.37 42.57
C ASN A 870 -3.10 21.15 42.93
N PRO A 871 -2.54 20.03 43.44
CA PRO A 871 -3.30 18.83 43.73
C PRO A 871 -4.27 18.94 44.92
N THR A 872 -4.14 19.96 45.78
CA THR A 872 -4.90 20.07 47.06
C THR A 872 -6.03 21.08 47.07
N LYS A 873 -6.10 22.00 46.13
CA LYS A 873 -7.15 23.05 46.10
C LYS A 873 -7.68 23.25 44.68
N GLY A 874 -8.45 22.32 44.13
CA GLY A 874 -9.30 22.56 42.95
C GLY A 874 -8.69 23.49 41.88
N ARG A 875 -9.37 23.94 40.90
CA ARG A 875 -8.97 24.71 39.73
C ARG A 875 -7.80 25.69 39.87
N PRO A 876 -6.81 25.70 38.97
CA PRO A 876 -5.76 26.72 38.91
C PRO A 876 -6.38 28.11 38.73
N VAL A 877 -5.96 29.07 39.55
CA VAL A 877 -6.49 30.44 39.52
C VAL A 877 -5.51 31.34 38.77
N GLY A 878 -5.82 31.70 37.54
CA GLY A 878 -5.01 32.61 36.71
C GLY A 878 -5.15 32.32 35.23
N THR A 879 -4.65 33.21 34.38
CA THR A 879 -4.73 33.10 32.92
C THR A 879 -3.50 32.41 32.29
N GLY A 880 -2.38 32.32 33.04
CA GLY A 880 -1.10 31.86 32.52
C GLY A 880 -0.42 32.84 31.55
N ILE A 881 -0.98 33.99 31.29
CA ILE A 881 -0.43 35.02 30.36
C ILE A 881 0.40 36.07 31.13
N GLY A 882 0.12 36.32 32.38
CA GLY A 882 0.72 37.42 33.13
C GLY A 882 2.25 37.38 33.19
N LEU A 883 2.86 36.25 33.53
CA LEU A 883 4.31 36.12 33.58
C LEU A 883 4.95 36.19 32.19
N THR A 884 4.25 35.74 31.13
CA THR A 884 4.68 35.87 29.75
C THR A 884 4.73 37.34 29.32
N ILE A 885 3.69 38.14 29.64
CA ILE A 885 3.67 39.58 29.39
C ILE A 885 4.79 40.24 30.20
N THR A 886 4.96 39.87 31.47
CA THR A 886 6.06 40.40 32.32
C THR A 886 7.41 40.16 31.67
N LYS A 887 7.68 38.96 31.18
CA LYS A 887 8.93 38.65 30.50
C LYS A 887 9.11 39.49 29.24
N ARG A 888 8.09 39.62 28.39
CA ARG A 888 8.15 40.44 27.16
C ARG A 888 8.41 41.91 27.45
N ILE A 889 7.81 42.48 28.51
CA ILE A 889 8.06 43.86 28.91
C ILE A 889 9.52 44.04 29.39
N ILE A 890 10.04 43.10 30.16
CA ILE A 890 11.43 43.17 30.65
C ILE A 890 12.41 42.97 29.49
N ASP A 891 12.15 42.02 28.56
CA ASP A 891 12.97 41.80 27.35
C ASP A 891 13.01 43.05 26.46
N PHE A 892 11.87 43.76 26.28
CA PHE A 892 11.84 45.02 25.55
C PHE A 892 12.74 46.09 26.20
N HIS A 893 12.80 46.17 27.52
CA HIS A 893 13.67 47.07 28.25
C HIS A 893 15.12 46.56 28.36
N HIS A 894 15.51 45.56 27.54
CA HIS A 894 16.83 44.92 27.54
C HIS A 894 17.26 44.35 28.87
N GLY A 895 16.27 43.96 29.67
CA GLY A 895 16.47 43.35 30.98
C GLY A 895 16.47 41.83 30.91
N ARG A 896 16.61 41.18 32.04
CA ARG A 896 16.47 39.72 32.20
C ARG A 896 15.59 39.43 33.40
N ILE A 897 14.67 38.46 33.28
CA ILE A 897 13.84 37.95 34.36
C ILE A 897 14.11 36.48 34.61
N TRP A 898 14.13 36.06 35.90
CA TRP A 898 14.24 34.65 36.32
C TRP A 898 13.57 34.44 37.66
N VAL A 899 13.45 33.19 38.08
CA VAL A 899 12.87 32.78 39.37
C VAL A 899 13.78 31.78 40.07
N GLU A 900 13.89 31.90 41.37
CA GLU A 900 14.53 30.93 42.26
C GLU A 900 13.49 30.48 43.26
N SER A 901 13.25 29.18 43.38
CA SER A 901 12.21 28.66 44.27
C SER A 901 12.46 27.23 44.68
N THR A 902 12.07 26.93 45.92
CA THR A 902 12.05 25.59 46.48
C THR A 902 10.62 25.27 46.93
N PRO A 903 10.06 24.08 46.58
CA PRO A 903 8.73 23.68 47.02
C PRO A 903 8.60 23.78 48.56
N GLY A 904 7.56 24.50 49.04
CA GLY A 904 7.29 24.73 50.47
C GLY A 904 8.06 25.88 51.14
N SER A 905 8.98 26.57 50.41
CA SER A 905 9.81 27.66 50.98
C SER A 905 9.64 28.98 50.23
N GLY A 906 8.62 29.11 49.38
CA GLY A 906 8.33 30.33 48.62
C GLY A 906 9.11 30.47 47.32
N ALA A 907 9.04 31.64 46.69
CA ALA A 907 9.72 31.96 45.43
C ALA A 907 10.34 33.37 45.47
N ILE A 908 11.45 33.55 44.75
CA ILE A 908 12.10 34.84 44.51
C ILE A 908 12.09 35.11 43.01
N PHE A 909 11.21 36.01 42.60
CA PHE A 909 11.21 36.52 41.21
C PHE A 909 12.16 37.70 41.11
N SER A 910 13.15 37.59 40.25
CA SER A 910 14.20 38.57 40.05
C SER A 910 14.20 39.08 38.62
N PHE A 911 14.33 40.40 38.45
CA PHE A 911 14.59 40.95 37.13
C PHE A 911 15.61 42.08 37.14
N THR A 912 16.26 42.34 36.04
CA THR A 912 17.24 43.41 35.86
C THR A 912 16.76 44.42 34.81
N LEU A 913 17.11 45.71 34.99
CA LEU A 913 16.90 46.75 33.98
C LEU A 913 18.21 47.54 33.83
N PRO A 914 18.70 47.78 32.59
CA PRO A 914 19.97 48.47 32.37
C PRO A 914 19.90 49.94 32.77
N ILE A 915 20.96 50.43 33.40
CA ILE A 915 21.13 51.87 33.72
C ILE A 915 21.74 52.52 32.48
N HIS A 916 20.88 53.12 31.63
CA HIS A 916 21.38 53.96 30.58
C HIS A 916 21.86 55.30 31.15
N ARG A 917 23.15 55.58 31.16
CA ARG A 917 23.65 56.94 31.26
C ARG A 917 23.15 57.68 30.03
N ALA A 918 22.27 58.67 30.21
CA ALA A 918 21.96 59.60 29.11
C ALA A 918 23.27 60.14 28.53
N PRO A 919 23.41 60.19 27.16
CA PRO A 919 24.55 60.90 26.63
C PRO A 919 24.55 62.32 27.18
N ALA A 920 25.67 62.74 27.79
CA ALA A 920 25.86 64.13 28.24
C ALA A 920 25.55 65.03 27.05
N VAL A 921 24.52 65.87 27.19
CA VAL A 921 24.22 66.95 26.24
C VAL A 921 25.44 67.86 26.24
N GLY A 922 26.29 67.76 25.20
CA GLY A 922 27.32 68.70 24.85
C GLY A 922 26.75 69.72 23.87
#